data_1eb06b068ee28c93319a4e118b7b224e
#
_entry.id   1eb06b068ee28c93319a4e118b7b224e
#
_cell.length_a   1.000
_cell.length_b   1.000
_cell.length_c   1.000
_cell.angle_alpha   90.00
_cell.angle_beta   90.00
_cell.angle_gamma   90.00
#
_symmetry.space_group_name_H-M   'P 1'
#
loop_
_entity.id
_entity.type
_entity.pdbx_description
1 polymer ?
#
loop_
_entity_poly.entity_id
_entity_poly.type
_entity_poly.pdbx_seq_one_letter_code
_entity_poly.pdbx_strand_id
1 'polypeptide(L)'
;QEAEAAAAFTEKAAAVASRIPGSPSTFNNVCADHLYKWLSEICELSEFLSSWIRLQDLLASLPAKAERQLAHQLLESAVDGALWPDLYRWNVVRSRLSALTLAQPQLSLIRASDQVARRKRFAKTEDDLRRLDRAEVIAAIHNDPDDCQQGISDGLKADFTEMALIRNESVKRIKHRPLRHLFQYAGSALRGLKPCWMMSPATVASLLPRSKGEDFDLVVIDEASQMSPERALGVISRAKQCVVVGDPQQLPPTSLFQRNTAWEDSDDADEIDIDVLEEESILDLSSKAFQPTRRLKWHYRSRNGSLIAFSNKHFYDSQLVVFPACRREFAITRHLVEEPRYKKGVNEPEVRDVCDIVIRQLELYPERTLGVVAMNEAQADAIAEQLDDLAFHHDELRRRLDLRDNSESLFVKPLEKVQGDERDTIVISTTYGPSEPGGAIPLRFGLLNRASGHRRLNVLFTRAKHAIELVTSLKSNQLRLPATAGPGLLAFRDYLRYVEKGSVDSESATVREPTTPFEKLVFGLLSSNGFTADCGVGFSNYFIDLAVRHPDAPDHYLLALEGDGSNYNSARAARDRDKYRQSVLEALGWNVYKVWSTDWFDNPEGEIKKLVAQLKRLRKSVVIPCDRTEDLRAGNVISPRPRDGTSPRDPT
;
A
#
# COMPACT_ATOMS: atom_id res chain seq x y z
N GLN A 1 -25.09 71.30 -55.35
CA GLN A 1 -24.35 70.06 -55.54
C GLN A 1 -23.38 69.74 -54.37
N GLU A 2 -22.51 70.77 -54.02
CA GLU A 2 -21.55 70.57 -52.90
C GLU A 2 -22.25 70.45 -51.53
N ALA A 3 -23.33 71.20 -51.30
CA ALA A 3 -24.12 71.12 -50.06
C ALA A 3 -24.91 69.77 -49.95
N GLU A 4 -25.38 69.27 -51.07
CA GLU A 4 -26.08 67.96 -51.11
C GLU A 4 -25.09 66.82 -50.92
N ALA A 5 -23.90 66.91 -51.50
CA ALA A 5 -22.85 65.90 -51.28
C ALA A 5 -22.35 65.87 -49.84
N ALA A 6 -22.20 67.08 -49.22
CA ALA A 6 -21.84 67.18 -47.82
C ALA A 6 -22.91 66.63 -46.89
N ALA A 7 -24.19 66.89 -47.19
CA ALA A 7 -25.30 66.32 -46.38
C ALA A 7 -25.38 64.80 -46.52
N ALA A 8 -25.24 64.26 -47.73
CA ALA A 8 -25.24 62.79 -47.95
C ALA A 8 -24.02 62.07 -47.32
N PHE A 9 -22.86 62.80 -47.32
CA PHE A 9 -21.68 62.29 -46.62
C PHE A 9 -21.89 62.23 -45.07
N THR A 10 -22.45 63.32 -44.54
CA THR A 10 -22.71 63.45 -43.12
C THR A 10 -23.72 62.41 -42.62
N GLU A 11 -24.75 62.14 -43.43
CA GLU A 11 -25.76 61.12 -43.14
C GLU A 11 -25.15 59.67 -43.15
N LYS A 12 -24.33 59.39 -44.16
CA LYS A 12 -23.60 58.10 -44.22
C LYS A 12 -22.59 57.93 -43.10
N ALA A 13 -21.84 58.99 -42.79
CA ALA A 13 -20.89 58.98 -41.69
C ALA A 13 -21.59 58.82 -40.33
N ALA A 14 -22.75 59.48 -40.12
CA ALA A 14 -23.56 59.30 -38.93
C ALA A 14 -24.10 57.86 -38.79
N ALA A 15 -24.52 57.25 -39.89
CA ALA A 15 -24.98 55.84 -39.89
C ALA A 15 -23.87 54.85 -39.56
N VAL A 16 -22.65 55.07 -40.00
CA VAL A 16 -21.48 54.27 -39.63
C VAL A 16 -21.09 54.54 -38.18
N ALA A 17 -21.03 55.79 -37.76
CA ALA A 17 -20.67 56.17 -36.41
C ALA A 17 -21.63 55.63 -35.34
N SER A 18 -22.92 55.57 -35.64
CA SER A 18 -23.90 54.98 -34.69
C SER A 18 -23.63 53.55 -34.30
N ARG A 19 -22.79 52.83 -35.06
CA ARG A 19 -22.41 51.43 -34.82
C ARG A 19 -21.02 51.25 -34.18
N ILE A 20 -20.27 52.36 -34.01
CA ILE A 20 -18.91 52.33 -33.49
C ILE A 20 -18.85 53.03 -32.14
N PRO A 21 -18.51 52.37 -31.04
CA PRO A 21 -18.33 53.00 -29.73
C PRO A 21 -17.20 54.04 -29.77
N GLY A 22 -17.42 55.18 -29.07
CA GLY A 22 -16.47 56.28 -29.04
C GLY A 22 -16.52 57.21 -30.23
N SER A 23 -17.48 56.99 -31.18
CA SER A 23 -17.73 57.93 -32.26
C SER A 23 -18.26 59.27 -31.73
N PRO A 24 -17.94 60.38 -32.40
CA PRO A 24 -18.51 61.70 -32.03
C PRO A 24 -20.03 61.68 -32.03
N SER A 25 -20.63 62.08 -30.94
CA SER A 25 -22.10 62.02 -30.72
C SER A 25 -22.91 62.93 -31.70
N THR A 26 -22.27 63.84 -32.35
CA THR A 26 -22.88 64.67 -33.40
C THR A 26 -21.81 65.08 -34.43
N PHE A 27 -22.07 64.80 -35.71
CA PHE A 27 -21.17 65.20 -36.81
C PHE A 27 -21.32 66.66 -37.28
N ASN A 28 -22.34 67.37 -36.81
CA ASN A 28 -22.66 68.71 -37.27
C ASN A 28 -21.65 69.81 -36.84
N ASN A 29 -20.79 69.54 -35.86
CA ASN A 29 -19.78 70.45 -35.36
C ASN A 29 -18.35 69.86 -35.28
N VAL A 30 -18.08 68.82 -35.98
CA VAL A 30 -16.73 68.21 -36.01
C VAL A 30 -15.92 68.81 -37.14
N CYS A 31 -14.72 69.32 -36.82
CA CYS A 31 -13.79 69.86 -37.83
C CYS A 31 -13.39 68.72 -38.80
N ALA A 32 -13.32 69.06 -40.10
CA ALA A 32 -12.99 68.09 -41.18
C ALA A 32 -11.69 67.28 -40.88
N ASP A 33 -10.70 67.91 -40.23
CA ASP A 33 -9.45 67.29 -39.86
C ASP A 33 -9.63 66.23 -38.78
N HIS A 34 -10.50 66.43 -37.81
CA HIS A 34 -10.82 65.44 -36.79
C HIS A 34 -11.60 64.26 -37.38
N LEU A 35 -12.48 64.53 -38.32
CA LEU A 35 -13.22 63.46 -39.02
C LEU A 35 -12.30 62.63 -39.92
N TYR A 36 -11.38 63.27 -40.63
CA TYR A 36 -10.38 62.64 -41.45
C TYR A 36 -9.45 61.71 -40.60
N LYS A 37 -8.95 62.28 -39.51
CA LYS A 37 -8.11 61.49 -38.58
C LYS A 37 -8.85 60.25 -38.02
N TRP A 38 -10.08 60.47 -37.57
CA TRP A 38 -10.92 59.36 -37.06
C TRP A 38 -11.21 58.31 -38.13
N LEU A 39 -11.53 58.70 -39.38
CA LEU A 39 -11.73 57.78 -40.50
C LEU A 39 -10.42 57.07 -40.89
N SER A 40 -9.28 57.75 -40.82
CA SER A 40 -7.99 57.11 -41.08
C SER A 40 -7.65 56.04 -40.04
N GLU A 41 -7.88 56.33 -38.75
CA GLU A 41 -7.71 55.36 -37.67
C GLU A 41 -8.64 54.13 -37.84
N ILE A 42 -9.89 54.36 -38.30
CA ILE A 42 -10.82 53.23 -38.61
C ILE A 42 -10.33 52.44 -39.84
N CYS A 43 -9.80 53.09 -40.87
CA CYS A 43 -9.26 52.39 -42.04
C CYS A 43 -8.04 51.55 -41.70
N GLU A 44 -7.18 52.02 -40.81
CA GLU A 44 -6.06 51.21 -40.26
C GLU A 44 -6.52 49.99 -39.49
N LEU A 45 -7.69 50.04 -38.84
CA LEU A 45 -8.29 48.96 -38.10
C LEU A 45 -9.27 48.11 -38.95
N SER A 46 -9.35 48.33 -40.27
CA SER A 46 -10.32 47.68 -41.18
C SER A 46 -10.26 46.17 -41.17
N GLU A 47 -9.08 45.59 -40.97
CA GLU A 47 -8.90 44.13 -40.83
C GLU A 47 -9.66 43.54 -39.61
N PHE A 48 -9.85 44.33 -38.56
CA PHE A 48 -10.53 43.88 -37.34
C PHE A 48 -12.03 44.23 -37.36
N LEU A 49 -12.51 45.04 -38.27
CA LEU A 49 -13.87 45.58 -38.30
C LEU A 49 -14.91 44.42 -38.43
N SER A 50 -14.66 43.46 -39.26
CA SER A 50 -15.54 42.30 -39.44
C SER A 50 -15.65 41.45 -38.18
N SER A 51 -14.54 41.25 -37.49
CA SER A 51 -14.49 40.52 -36.22
C SER A 51 -15.19 41.29 -35.09
N TRP A 52 -15.02 42.61 -35.08
CA TRP A 52 -15.68 43.50 -34.11
C TRP A 52 -17.20 43.55 -34.31
N ILE A 53 -17.70 43.66 -35.55
CA ILE A 53 -19.15 43.63 -35.85
C ILE A 53 -19.73 42.28 -35.38
N ARG A 54 -19.06 41.18 -35.71
CA ARG A 54 -19.48 39.84 -35.27
C ARG A 54 -19.51 39.72 -33.74
N LEU A 55 -18.56 40.31 -33.05
CA LEU A 55 -18.55 40.36 -31.58
C LEU A 55 -19.75 41.16 -31.04
N GLN A 56 -20.07 42.32 -31.62
CA GLN A 56 -21.23 43.13 -31.22
C GLN A 56 -22.56 42.38 -31.44
N ASP A 57 -22.70 41.67 -32.56
CA ASP A 57 -23.87 40.85 -32.86
C ASP A 57 -24.01 39.72 -31.86
N LEU A 58 -22.89 39.08 -31.49
CA LEU A 58 -22.87 38.04 -30.44
C LEU A 58 -23.26 38.59 -29.07
N LEU A 59 -22.73 39.74 -28.67
CA LEU A 59 -23.08 40.41 -27.41
C LEU A 59 -24.56 40.80 -27.38
N ALA A 60 -25.10 41.30 -28.50
CA ALA A 60 -26.53 41.61 -28.61
C ALA A 60 -27.44 40.38 -28.55
N SER A 61 -26.94 39.23 -29.01
CA SER A 61 -27.67 37.96 -28.99
C SER A 61 -27.77 37.32 -27.60
N LEU A 62 -26.95 37.78 -26.63
CA LEU A 62 -26.99 37.22 -25.27
C LEU A 62 -28.35 37.52 -24.59
N PRO A 63 -29.06 36.51 -24.09
CA PRO A 63 -30.45 36.66 -23.66
C PRO A 63 -30.58 37.43 -22.34
N ALA A 64 -29.63 37.30 -21.43
CA ALA A 64 -29.70 37.87 -20.10
C ALA A 64 -28.86 39.16 -19.97
N LYS A 65 -29.41 40.17 -19.29
CA LYS A 65 -28.69 41.42 -18.98
C LYS A 65 -27.38 41.17 -18.21
N ALA A 66 -27.40 40.18 -17.29
CA ALA A 66 -26.23 39.81 -16.50
C ALA A 66 -25.12 39.20 -17.36
N GLU A 67 -25.45 38.39 -18.38
CA GLU A 67 -24.50 37.80 -19.32
C GLU A 67 -23.81 38.88 -20.16
N ARG A 68 -24.57 39.85 -20.62
CA ARG A 68 -24.04 41.03 -21.36
C ARG A 68 -23.11 41.84 -20.50
N GLN A 69 -23.47 42.14 -19.23
CA GLN A 69 -22.59 42.83 -18.31
C GLN A 69 -21.28 42.10 -18.05
N LEU A 70 -21.36 40.78 -17.83
CA LEU A 70 -20.17 39.94 -17.64
C LEU A 70 -19.27 39.96 -18.88
N ALA A 71 -19.86 39.82 -20.07
CA ALA A 71 -19.12 39.87 -21.32
C ALA A 71 -18.39 41.22 -21.51
N HIS A 72 -19.04 42.34 -21.19
CA HIS A 72 -18.40 43.67 -21.21
C HIS A 72 -17.26 43.77 -20.20
N GLN A 73 -17.45 43.26 -18.98
CA GLN A 73 -16.38 43.24 -17.95
C GLN A 73 -15.18 42.40 -18.39
N LEU A 74 -15.42 41.28 -19.07
CA LEU A 74 -14.35 40.43 -19.60
C LEU A 74 -13.58 41.12 -20.73
N LEU A 75 -14.28 41.81 -21.61
CA LEU A 75 -13.67 42.61 -22.69
C LEU A 75 -12.80 43.79 -22.16
N GLU A 76 -13.23 44.40 -21.07
CA GLU A 76 -12.49 45.48 -20.40
C GLU A 76 -11.32 44.96 -19.54
N SER A 77 -11.31 43.67 -19.25
CA SER A 77 -10.26 43.02 -18.44
C SER A 77 -9.04 42.69 -19.29
N ALA A 78 -7.85 42.71 -18.66
CA ALA A 78 -6.60 42.25 -19.29
C ALA A 78 -6.47 40.70 -19.34
N VAL A 79 -7.58 39.99 -19.24
CA VAL A 79 -7.58 38.51 -19.19
C VAL A 79 -7.59 37.92 -20.61
N ASP A 80 -6.71 36.96 -20.85
CA ASP A 80 -6.65 36.23 -22.10
C ASP A 80 -8.03 35.62 -22.46
N GLY A 81 -8.48 35.88 -23.70
CA GLY A 81 -9.76 35.39 -24.22
C GLY A 81 -9.91 33.88 -24.20
N ALA A 82 -8.82 33.13 -24.22
CA ALA A 82 -8.83 31.66 -24.08
C ALA A 82 -9.39 31.18 -22.72
N LEU A 83 -9.28 32.04 -21.68
CA LEU A 83 -9.78 31.71 -20.33
C LEU A 83 -11.24 32.13 -20.10
N TRP A 84 -11.87 32.88 -21.03
CA TRP A 84 -13.22 33.41 -20.85
C TRP A 84 -14.31 32.33 -20.65
N PRO A 85 -14.29 31.20 -21.37
CA PRO A 85 -15.29 30.15 -21.15
C PRO A 85 -15.21 29.57 -19.74
N ASP A 86 -14.00 29.41 -19.20
CA ASP A 86 -13.80 28.88 -17.86
C ASP A 86 -14.19 29.91 -16.78
N LEU A 87 -13.87 31.20 -16.99
CA LEU A 87 -14.32 32.30 -16.11
C LEU A 87 -15.84 32.43 -16.10
N TYR A 88 -16.49 32.30 -17.26
CA TYR A 88 -17.96 32.30 -17.34
C TYR A 88 -18.55 31.13 -16.52
N ARG A 89 -18.10 29.92 -16.77
CA ARG A 89 -18.52 28.73 -16.03
C ARG A 89 -18.32 28.90 -14.53
N TRP A 90 -17.16 29.40 -14.14
CA TRP A 90 -16.83 29.67 -12.74
C TRP A 90 -17.79 30.68 -12.10
N ASN A 91 -18.10 31.78 -12.77
CA ASN A 91 -19.06 32.77 -12.27
C ASN A 91 -20.48 32.23 -12.14
N VAL A 92 -20.93 31.40 -13.10
CA VAL A 92 -22.23 30.71 -13.03
C VAL A 92 -22.29 29.78 -11.84
N VAL A 93 -21.26 28.95 -11.65
CA VAL A 93 -21.18 28.01 -10.52
C VAL A 93 -21.13 28.78 -9.19
N ARG A 94 -20.32 29.83 -9.11
CA ARG A 94 -20.22 30.71 -7.93
C ARG A 94 -21.56 31.35 -7.58
N SER A 95 -22.25 31.91 -8.55
CA SER A 95 -23.56 32.54 -8.34
C SER A 95 -24.59 31.53 -7.84
N ARG A 96 -24.61 30.30 -8.43
CA ARG A 96 -25.48 29.22 -7.97
C ARG A 96 -25.13 28.77 -6.55
N LEU A 97 -23.85 28.61 -6.24
CA LEU A 97 -23.41 28.25 -4.90
C LEU A 97 -23.81 29.32 -3.87
N SER A 98 -23.61 30.60 -4.19
CA SER A 98 -24.03 31.72 -3.33
C SER A 98 -25.55 31.71 -3.10
N ALA A 99 -26.33 31.48 -4.16
CA ALA A 99 -27.79 31.37 -4.05
C ALA A 99 -28.22 30.17 -3.19
N LEU A 100 -27.57 29.01 -3.35
CA LEU A 100 -27.81 27.83 -2.51
C LEU A 100 -27.43 28.07 -1.05
N THR A 101 -26.32 28.74 -0.79
CA THR A 101 -25.87 29.08 0.57
C THR A 101 -26.84 30.04 1.25
N LEU A 102 -27.40 31.00 0.50
CA LEU A 102 -28.45 31.88 1.01
C LEU A 102 -29.75 31.13 1.29
N ALA A 103 -30.13 30.21 0.40
CA ALA A 103 -31.33 29.40 0.56
C ALA A 103 -31.22 28.36 1.68
N GLN A 104 -30.00 27.88 1.94
CA GLN A 104 -29.68 26.88 2.97
C GLN A 104 -28.52 27.37 3.85
N PRO A 105 -28.77 28.19 4.86
CA PRO A 105 -27.72 28.77 5.73
C PRO A 105 -26.86 27.73 6.42
N GLN A 106 -27.32 26.48 6.53
CA GLN A 106 -26.56 25.36 7.08
C GLN A 106 -25.30 25.03 6.26
N LEU A 107 -25.30 25.34 4.94
CA LEU A 107 -24.14 25.14 4.08
C LEU A 107 -22.99 26.11 4.42
N SER A 108 -23.31 27.32 4.88
CA SER A 108 -22.30 28.31 5.32
C SER A 108 -21.59 27.89 6.62
N LEU A 109 -22.15 26.93 7.36
CA LEU A 109 -21.55 26.36 8.57
C LEU A 109 -20.51 25.26 8.26
N ILE A 110 -20.38 24.85 7.00
CA ILE A 110 -19.41 23.83 6.57
C ILE A 110 -18.07 24.52 6.29
N ARG A 111 -17.35 24.85 7.36
CA ARG A 111 -16.00 25.41 7.28
C ARG A 111 -14.96 24.30 7.52
N ALA A 112 -13.79 24.44 6.87
CA ALA A 112 -12.71 23.47 7.06
C ALA A 112 -12.31 23.32 8.53
N SER A 113 -12.22 24.42 9.28
CA SER A 113 -11.94 24.39 10.72
C SER A 113 -12.90 23.49 11.50
N ASP A 114 -14.20 23.60 11.19
CA ASP A 114 -15.24 22.81 11.85
C ASP A 114 -15.17 21.35 11.43
N GLN A 115 -14.91 21.07 10.15
CA GLN A 115 -14.73 19.72 9.66
C GLN A 115 -13.48 19.05 10.26
N VAL A 116 -12.38 19.76 10.36
CA VAL A 116 -11.17 19.28 11.04
C VAL A 116 -11.43 19.00 12.52
N ALA A 117 -12.14 19.90 13.19
CA ALA A 117 -12.51 19.71 14.61
C ALA A 117 -13.45 18.51 14.80
N ARG A 118 -14.46 18.36 13.92
CA ARG A 118 -15.38 17.20 13.93
C ARG A 118 -14.66 15.89 13.70
N ARG A 119 -13.75 15.82 12.75
CA ARG A 119 -12.93 14.62 12.46
C ARG A 119 -12.04 14.26 13.65
N LYS A 120 -11.36 15.22 14.25
CA LYS A 120 -10.56 15.00 15.46
C LYS A 120 -11.42 14.50 16.63
N ARG A 121 -12.60 15.11 16.82
CA ARG A 121 -13.55 14.66 17.84
C ARG A 121 -14.05 13.25 17.56
N PHE A 122 -14.40 12.94 16.31
CA PHE A 122 -14.80 11.60 15.90
C PHE A 122 -13.71 10.57 16.18
N ALA A 123 -12.47 10.83 15.74
CA ALA A 123 -11.35 9.93 15.98
C ALA A 123 -11.12 9.67 17.47
N LYS A 124 -11.18 10.73 18.30
CA LYS A 124 -11.07 10.61 19.76
C LYS A 124 -12.22 9.80 20.36
N THR A 125 -13.46 10.09 19.96
CA THR A 125 -14.65 9.36 20.44
C THR A 125 -14.58 7.87 20.08
N GLU A 126 -14.09 7.54 18.89
CA GLU A 126 -13.84 6.16 18.47
C GLU A 126 -12.81 5.45 19.36
N ASP A 127 -11.75 6.13 19.74
CA ASP A 127 -10.73 5.55 20.63
C ASP A 127 -11.25 5.40 22.07
N ASP A 128 -12.03 6.38 22.53
CA ASP A 128 -12.70 6.31 23.84
C ASP A 128 -13.72 5.16 23.87
N LEU A 129 -14.50 4.98 22.80
CA LEU A 129 -15.46 3.87 22.67
C LEU A 129 -14.76 2.52 22.74
N ARG A 130 -13.71 2.31 21.96
CA ARG A 130 -12.94 1.05 22.03
C ARG A 130 -12.36 0.76 23.42
N ARG A 131 -11.93 1.81 24.13
CA ARG A 131 -11.45 1.66 25.51
C ARG A 131 -12.57 1.25 26.46
N LEU A 132 -13.75 1.84 26.30
CA LEU A 132 -14.93 1.51 27.09
C LEU A 132 -15.45 0.11 26.77
N ASP A 133 -15.57 -0.27 25.50
CA ASP A 133 -15.97 -1.61 25.07
C ASP A 133 -15.02 -2.68 25.68
N ARG A 134 -13.71 -2.41 25.62
CA ARG A 134 -12.73 -3.30 26.26
C ARG A 134 -12.92 -3.39 27.80
N ALA A 135 -13.19 -2.27 28.45
CA ALA A 135 -13.44 -2.25 29.89
C ALA A 135 -14.73 -2.98 30.24
N GLU A 136 -15.78 -2.84 29.41
CA GLU A 136 -17.06 -3.54 29.58
C GLU A 136 -16.90 -5.05 29.44
N VAL A 137 -16.17 -5.52 28.41
CA VAL A 137 -15.86 -6.95 28.26
C VAL A 137 -15.10 -7.49 29.46
N ILE A 138 -14.08 -6.76 29.94
CA ILE A 138 -13.33 -7.16 31.14
C ILE A 138 -14.25 -7.20 32.37
N ALA A 139 -15.11 -6.20 32.55
CA ALA A 139 -16.05 -6.17 33.66
C ALA A 139 -17.08 -7.31 33.60
N ALA A 140 -17.59 -7.62 32.42
CA ALA A 140 -18.49 -8.76 32.21
C ALA A 140 -17.86 -10.08 32.62
N ILE A 141 -16.59 -10.31 32.22
CA ILE A 141 -15.83 -11.51 32.63
C ILE A 141 -15.62 -11.59 34.15
N HIS A 142 -15.39 -10.47 34.81
CA HIS A 142 -15.13 -10.45 36.25
C HIS A 142 -16.42 -10.52 37.10
N ASN A 143 -17.54 -10.09 36.54
CA ASN A 143 -18.81 -10.00 37.28
C ASN A 143 -19.73 -11.19 37.03
N ASP A 144 -19.29 -12.24 36.29
CA ASP A 144 -20.07 -13.44 36.12
C ASP A 144 -20.05 -14.27 37.44
N PRO A 145 -21.15 -14.28 38.23
CA PRO A 145 -21.16 -14.89 39.53
C PRO A 145 -21.12 -16.43 39.48
N ASP A 146 -21.52 -17.03 38.39
CA ASP A 146 -21.63 -18.48 38.27
C ASP A 146 -20.29 -19.18 38.00
N ASP A 147 -19.33 -18.50 37.40
CA ASP A 147 -18.02 -19.06 37.07
C ASP A 147 -16.95 -18.90 38.18
N CYS A 148 -17.22 -18.08 39.20
CA CYS A 148 -16.27 -17.77 40.28
C CYS A 148 -16.65 -18.40 41.62
N GLN A 149 -17.34 -19.53 41.68
CA GLN A 149 -17.59 -20.23 42.95
C GLN A 149 -16.28 -20.51 43.66
N GLN A 150 -16.11 -19.82 44.79
CA GLN A 150 -15.02 -20.07 45.74
C GLN A 150 -15.24 -21.44 46.37
N GLY A 151 -14.91 -22.48 45.67
CA GLY A 151 -15.24 -23.78 46.16
C GLY A 151 -14.44 -24.27 47.36
N ILE A 152 -14.86 -25.38 47.88
CA ILE A 152 -14.26 -26.09 48.99
C ILE A 152 -12.86 -26.53 48.60
N SER A 153 -11.85 -26.06 49.38
CA SER A 153 -10.44 -26.43 49.24
C SER A 153 -9.96 -27.40 50.32
N ASP A 154 -10.84 -27.77 51.23
CA ASP A 154 -10.55 -28.60 52.38
C ASP A 154 -10.98 -30.05 52.09
N GLY A 155 -10.14 -31.03 52.47
CA GLY A 155 -10.40 -32.43 52.25
C GLY A 155 -9.55 -33.13 51.17
N LEU A 156 -10.05 -34.23 50.60
CA LEU A 156 -9.38 -34.92 49.51
C LEU A 156 -9.40 -34.07 48.24
N LYS A 157 -8.30 -34.06 47.51
CA LYS A 157 -8.18 -33.31 46.25
C LYS A 157 -9.22 -33.70 45.17
N ALA A 158 -9.88 -34.86 45.36
CA ALA A 158 -11.00 -35.28 44.53
C ALA A 158 -12.26 -34.46 44.76
N ASP A 159 -12.39 -33.86 45.94
CA ASP A 159 -13.56 -33.09 46.34
C ASP A 159 -13.39 -31.57 46.13
N PHE A 160 -12.24 -31.14 45.58
CA PHE A 160 -11.98 -29.74 45.23
C PHE A 160 -12.96 -29.28 44.17
N THR A 161 -13.54 -28.11 44.36
CA THR A 161 -14.25 -27.44 43.29
C THR A 161 -13.28 -27.02 42.18
N GLU A 162 -13.78 -26.71 41.02
CA GLU A 162 -12.97 -26.34 39.85
C GLU A 162 -11.95 -25.23 40.17
N MET A 163 -12.41 -24.14 40.78
CA MET A 163 -11.56 -23.02 41.15
C MET A 163 -10.52 -23.37 42.20
N ALA A 164 -10.89 -24.18 43.23
CA ALA A 164 -9.95 -24.66 44.25
C ALA A 164 -8.87 -25.55 43.63
N LEU A 165 -9.24 -26.39 42.63
CA LEU A 165 -8.30 -27.22 41.90
C LEU A 165 -7.29 -26.34 41.14
N ILE A 166 -7.74 -25.31 40.41
CA ILE A 166 -6.86 -24.40 39.67
C ILE A 166 -5.92 -23.66 40.63
N ARG A 167 -6.43 -23.12 41.75
CA ARG A 167 -5.61 -22.45 42.78
C ARG A 167 -4.55 -23.39 43.33
N ASN A 168 -4.91 -24.63 43.65
CA ASN A 168 -3.97 -25.62 44.14
C ASN A 168 -2.86 -25.91 43.14
N GLU A 169 -3.20 -26.04 41.82
CA GLU A 169 -2.21 -26.28 40.77
C GLU A 169 -1.31 -25.05 40.53
N SER A 170 -1.84 -23.82 40.64
CA SER A 170 -1.07 -22.60 40.40
C SER A 170 0.01 -22.34 41.47
N VAL A 171 -0.19 -22.82 42.71
CA VAL A 171 0.76 -22.68 43.82
C VAL A 171 1.85 -23.74 43.82
N LYS A 172 1.64 -24.86 43.13
CA LYS A 172 2.63 -25.94 43.06
C LYS A 172 3.88 -25.50 42.28
N ARG A 173 5.04 -25.95 42.72
CA ARG A 173 6.32 -25.77 42.02
C ARG A 173 6.72 -26.99 41.19
N ILE A 174 6.25 -28.16 41.56
CA ILE A 174 6.57 -29.44 40.93
C ILE A 174 5.35 -30.39 40.94
N LYS A 175 5.34 -31.44 40.13
CA LYS A 175 4.28 -32.45 40.08
C LYS A 175 2.91 -31.90 39.73
N HIS A 176 2.87 -31.01 38.73
CA HIS A 176 1.60 -30.51 38.18
C HIS A 176 0.79 -31.64 37.57
N ARG A 177 -0.53 -31.53 37.65
CA ARG A 177 -1.43 -32.45 36.91
C ARG A 177 -1.32 -32.16 35.41
N PRO A 178 -1.49 -33.21 34.57
CA PRO A 178 -1.56 -33.01 33.13
C PRO A 178 -2.67 -32.02 32.75
N LEU A 179 -2.41 -31.14 31.76
CA LEU A 179 -3.39 -30.13 31.30
C LEU A 179 -4.73 -30.78 30.93
N ARG A 180 -4.71 -31.96 30.27
CA ARG A 180 -5.93 -32.70 29.93
C ARG A 180 -6.82 -32.97 31.13
N HIS A 181 -6.23 -33.28 32.28
CA HIS A 181 -6.98 -33.48 33.53
C HIS A 181 -7.60 -32.20 34.04
N LEU A 182 -6.88 -31.08 33.92
CA LEU A 182 -7.43 -29.75 34.31
C LEU A 182 -8.60 -29.36 33.42
N PHE A 183 -8.50 -29.56 32.09
CA PHE A 183 -9.61 -29.30 31.18
C PHE A 183 -10.82 -30.20 31.45
N GLN A 184 -10.59 -31.41 31.90
CA GLN A 184 -11.66 -32.35 32.22
C GLN A 184 -12.40 -32.02 33.52
N TYR A 185 -11.69 -31.56 34.55
CA TYR A 185 -12.24 -31.40 35.90
C TYR A 185 -12.37 -29.96 36.37
N ALA A 186 -11.86 -29.00 35.60
CA ALA A 186 -11.96 -27.57 35.91
C ALA A 186 -12.20 -26.73 34.65
N GLY A 187 -12.89 -27.29 33.65
CA GLY A 187 -13.07 -26.69 32.34
C GLY A 187 -13.93 -25.41 32.38
N SER A 188 -14.97 -25.36 33.20
CA SER A 188 -15.83 -24.18 33.35
C SER A 188 -15.07 -23.02 33.97
N ALA A 189 -14.37 -23.24 35.07
CA ALA A 189 -13.57 -22.22 35.73
C ALA A 189 -12.42 -21.74 34.85
N LEU A 190 -11.79 -22.63 34.03
CA LEU A 190 -10.76 -22.22 33.07
C LEU A 190 -11.33 -21.32 31.98
N ARG A 191 -12.53 -21.61 31.44
CA ARG A 191 -13.22 -20.76 30.46
C ARG A 191 -13.61 -19.41 31.04
N GLY A 192 -14.13 -19.37 32.27
CA GLY A 192 -14.44 -18.12 32.95
C GLY A 192 -13.20 -17.26 33.17
N LEU A 193 -12.07 -17.85 33.59
CA LEU A 193 -10.81 -17.14 33.80
C LEU A 193 -10.16 -16.66 32.50
N LYS A 194 -10.25 -17.48 31.44
CA LYS A 194 -9.65 -17.23 30.12
C LYS A 194 -10.63 -17.65 29.02
N PRO A 195 -11.50 -16.73 28.57
CA PRO A 195 -12.56 -17.08 27.59
C PRO A 195 -12.03 -17.29 26.17
N CYS A 196 -10.83 -16.79 25.86
CA CYS A 196 -10.21 -16.91 24.54
C CYS A 196 -9.02 -17.88 24.59
N TRP A 197 -9.08 -18.94 23.77
CA TRP A 197 -8.04 -19.97 23.71
C TRP A 197 -7.48 -20.08 22.29
N MET A 198 -6.16 -20.05 22.17
CA MET A 198 -5.44 -20.31 20.92
C MET A 198 -4.79 -21.69 20.98
N MET A 199 -5.21 -22.59 20.10
CA MET A 199 -4.72 -23.97 20.07
C MET A 199 -4.65 -24.48 18.64
N SER A 200 -3.69 -25.36 18.36
CA SER A 200 -3.73 -26.13 17.12
C SER A 200 -4.85 -27.19 17.16
N PRO A 201 -5.39 -27.65 16.02
CA PRO A 201 -6.38 -28.72 15.97
C PRO A 201 -5.94 -29.99 16.70
N ALA A 202 -4.67 -30.35 16.57
CA ALA A 202 -4.10 -31.50 17.28
C ALA A 202 -4.13 -31.31 18.80
N THR A 203 -3.81 -30.10 19.28
CA THR A 203 -3.87 -29.73 20.70
C THR A 203 -5.31 -29.79 21.21
N VAL A 204 -6.27 -29.28 20.45
CA VAL A 204 -7.70 -29.37 20.78
C VAL A 204 -8.12 -30.83 20.93
N ALA A 205 -7.75 -31.69 19.96
CA ALA A 205 -8.11 -33.10 19.99
C ALA A 205 -7.48 -33.84 21.17
N SER A 206 -6.25 -33.48 21.57
CA SER A 206 -5.52 -34.15 22.65
C SER A 206 -5.91 -33.69 24.05
N LEU A 207 -6.17 -32.40 24.22
CA LEU A 207 -6.37 -31.79 25.54
C LEU A 207 -7.83 -31.61 25.92
N LEU A 208 -8.67 -31.20 24.98
CA LEU A 208 -10.07 -30.97 25.26
C LEU A 208 -10.87 -32.27 25.24
N PRO A 209 -11.70 -32.53 26.28
CA PRO A 209 -12.56 -33.71 26.29
C PRO A 209 -13.55 -33.67 25.11
N ARG A 210 -14.07 -34.84 24.74
CA ARG A 210 -15.20 -34.89 23.82
C ARG A 210 -16.41 -34.27 24.50
N SER A 211 -16.84 -33.13 23.99
CA SER A 211 -18.06 -32.50 24.48
C SER A 211 -19.27 -32.97 23.66
N LYS A 212 -20.46 -32.72 24.22
CA LYS A 212 -21.72 -32.93 23.50
C LYS A 212 -22.06 -31.78 22.53
N GLY A 213 -21.07 -30.94 22.20
CA GLY A 213 -21.24 -29.67 21.45
C GLY A 213 -21.41 -28.48 22.39
N GLU A 214 -20.99 -27.29 21.93
CA GLU A 214 -21.26 -26.00 22.60
C GLU A 214 -20.36 -25.64 23.81
N ASP A 215 -19.12 -26.11 23.85
CA ASP A 215 -18.15 -25.64 24.86
C ASP A 215 -17.75 -24.18 24.66
N PHE A 216 -17.82 -23.69 23.41
CA PHE A 216 -17.49 -22.33 23.03
C PHE A 216 -18.61 -21.69 22.21
N ASP A 217 -18.77 -20.40 22.32
CA ASP A 217 -19.75 -19.66 21.52
C ASP A 217 -19.26 -19.50 20.08
N LEU A 218 -17.94 -19.33 19.89
CA LEU A 218 -17.34 -19.09 18.58
C LEU A 218 -16.01 -19.82 18.43
N VAL A 219 -15.81 -20.47 17.30
CA VAL A 219 -14.51 -20.89 16.81
C VAL A 219 -14.10 -20.04 15.63
N VAL A 220 -12.86 -19.57 15.65
CA VAL A 220 -12.22 -18.89 14.51
C VAL A 220 -11.10 -19.77 14.02
N ILE A 221 -11.19 -20.21 12.77
CA ILE A 221 -10.15 -21.01 12.10
C ILE A 221 -9.36 -20.03 11.24
N ASP A 222 -8.13 -19.75 11.63
CA ASP A 222 -7.20 -18.94 10.85
C ASP A 222 -6.28 -19.83 10.00
N GLU A 223 -5.73 -19.27 8.90
CA GLU A 223 -4.93 -20.00 7.91
C GLU A 223 -5.65 -21.25 7.38
N ALA A 224 -6.96 -21.13 7.17
CA ALA A 224 -7.83 -22.26 6.81
C ALA A 224 -7.50 -22.89 5.44
N SER A 225 -6.76 -22.19 4.59
CA SER A 225 -6.23 -22.72 3.33
C SER A 225 -5.26 -23.89 3.53
N GLN A 226 -4.57 -23.96 4.69
CA GLN A 226 -3.60 -25.01 5.03
C GLN A 226 -4.21 -26.16 5.82
N MET A 227 -5.46 -26.05 6.21
CA MET A 227 -6.10 -27.03 7.09
C MET A 227 -7.00 -27.99 6.31
N SER A 228 -6.74 -29.29 6.41
CA SER A 228 -7.63 -30.28 5.85
C SER A 228 -8.95 -30.35 6.64
N PRO A 229 -10.07 -30.71 5.98
CA PRO A 229 -11.39 -30.77 6.61
C PRO A 229 -11.45 -31.65 7.86
N GLU A 230 -10.76 -32.79 7.84
CA GLU A 230 -10.75 -33.75 8.94
C GLU A 230 -10.19 -33.16 10.23
N ARG A 231 -9.16 -32.29 10.09
CA ARG A 231 -8.56 -31.60 11.24
C ARG A 231 -9.49 -30.51 11.79
N ALA A 232 -10.26 -29.86 10.92
CA ALA A 232 -11.17 -28.79 11.30
C ALA A 232 -12.44 -29.31 11.99
N LEU A 233 -12.99 -30.44 11.58
CA LEU A 233 -14.25 -30.99 12.09
C LEU A 233 -14.26 -31.16 13.61
N GLY A 234 -13.15 -31.65 14.17
CA GLY A 234 -13.01 -31.81 15.62
C GLY A 234 -13.05 -30.49 16.39
N VAL A 235 -12.60 -29.41 15.78
CA VAL A 235 -12.63 -28.06 16.36
C VAL A 235 -14.01 -27.45 16.21
N ILE A 236 -14.58 -27.51 15.00
CA ILE A 236 -15.91 -26.95 14.67
C ILE A 236 -17.00 -27.54 15.57
N SER A 237 -16.93 -28.86 15.84
CA SER A 237 -17.91 -29.56 16.68
C SER A 237 -17.96 -29.10 18.15
N ARG A 238 -17.06 -28.22 18.58
CA ARG A 238 -16.98 -27.70 19.96
C ARG A 238 -17.51 -26.28 20.11
N ALA A 239 -18.06 -25.70 19.08
CA ALA A 239 -18.58 -24.33 19.13
C ALA A 239 -19.95 -24.21 18.46
N LYS A 240 -20.72 -23.22 18.90
CA LYS A 240 -22.04 -22.89 18.34
C LYS A 240 -21.94 -22.22 16.97
N GLN A 241 -20.88 -21.43 16.76
CA GLN A 241 -20.65 -20.66 15.55
C GLN A 241 -19.21 -20.87 15.05
N CYS A 242 -19.02 -20.74 13.75
CA CYS A 242 -17.72 -20.86 13.11
C CYS A 242 -17.44 -19.70 12.16
N VAL A 243 -16.25 -19.13 12.27
CA VAL A 243 -15.70 -18.19 11.29
C VAL A 243 -14.44 -18.81 10.70
N VAL A 244 -14.43 -18.97 9.37
CA VAL A 244 -13.30 -19.54 8.64
C VAL A 244 -12.58 -18.42 7.91
N VAL A 245 -11.29 -18.23 8.22
CA VAL A 245 -10.42 -17.19 7.69
C VAL A 245 -9.26 -17.82 6.95
N GLY A 246 -8.99 -17.36 5.75
CA GLY A 246 -7.89 -17.86 4.93
C GLY A 246 -7.80 -17.18 3.59
N ASP A 247 -6.78 -17.54 2.84
CA ASP A 247 -6.51 -17.00 1.52
C ASP A 247 -6.40 -18.14 0.50
N PRO A 248 -7.31 -18.23 -0.48
CA PRO A 248 -7.27 -19.27 -1.49
C PRO A 248 -6.07 -19.15 -2.45
N GLN A 249 -5.37 -18.02 -2.43
CA GLN A 249 -4.16 -17.79 -3.22
C GLN A 249 -2.87 -18.09 -2.43
N GLN A 250 -2.98 -18.69 -1.24
CA GLN A 250 -1.86 -19.19 -0.44
C GLN A 250 -1.81 -20.71 -0.44
N LEU A 251 -0.84 -21.30 0.29
CA LEU A 251 -0.57 -22.72 0.24
C LEU A 251 -1.79 -23.57 0.64
N PRO A 252 -2.11 -24.63 -0.13
CA PRO A 252 -3.09 -25.62 0.26
C PRO A 252 -2.54 -26.57 1.33
N PRO A 253 -3.39 -27.42 1.95
CA PRO A 253 -2.90 -28.49 2.81
C PRO A 253 -1.96 -29.40 2.02
N THR A 254 -0.83 -29.78 2.62
CA THR A 254 0.14 -30.67 1.98
C THR A 254 0.34 -31.91 2.86
N SER A 255 0.35 -33.08 2.25
CA SER A 255 0.63 -34.36 2.91
C SER A 255 2.14 -34.64 3.05
N LEU A 256 3.01 -33.64 2.84
CA LEU A 256 4.47 -33.80 2.92
C LEU A 256 5.00 -34.47 4.20
N PHE A 257 4.27 -34.34 5.31
CA PHE A 257 4.69 -34.89 6.60
C PHE A 257 4.35 -36.40 6.80
N GLN A 258 3.60 -37.02 5.91
CA GLN A 258 3.22 -38.45 6.05
C GLN A 258 4.20 -39.44 5.41
N ARG A 259 5.18 -38.96 4.63
CA ARG A 259 6.09 -39.83 3.86
C ARG A 259 7.59 -39.74 4.17
N ASN A 260 7.99 -38.99 5.18
CA ASN A 260 9.43 -38.86 5.55
C ASN A 260 10.06 -40.16 6.11
N THR A 261 9.35 -41.28 6.14
CA THR A 261 9.90 -42.59 6.60
C THR A 261 10.40 -43.50 5.48
N ALA A 262 10.33 -43.06 4.21
CA ALA A 262 10.72 -43.87 3.06
C ALA A 262 11.96 -43.37 2.28
N TRP A 263 12.75 -42.43 2.85
CA TRP A 263 13.75 -41.68 2.10
C TRP A 263 15.21 -42.09 2.33
N GLU A 264 15.46 -43.18 3.04
CA GLU A 264 16.83 -43.50 3.46
C GLU A 264 17.70 -44.23 2.41
N ASP A 265 17.17 -44.70 1.26
CA ASP A 265 17.94 -45.62 0.39
C ASP A 265 17.87 -45.37 -1.13
N SER A 266 17.77 -44.14 -1.65
CA SER A 266 17.92 -43.95 -3.10
C SER A 266 18.94 -42.85 -3.47
N ASP A 267 20.03 -43.27 -4.11
CA ASP A 267 21.11 -42.43 -4.67
C ASP A 267 20.65 -41.52 -5.84
N ASP A 268 19.40 -41.65 -6.29
CA ASP A 268 18.81 -40.85 -7.38
C ASP A 268 17.83 -39.82 -6.82
N ALA A 269 18.35 -38.80 -6.13
CA ALA A 269 17.56 -37.67 -5.61
C ALA A 269 16.90 -36.78 -6.72
N ASP A 270 17.24 -37.01 -7.99
CA ASP A 270 16.75 -36.23 -9.13
C ASP A 270 15.45 -36.74 -9.76
N GLU A 271 14.95 -37.94 -9.36
CA GLU A 271 13.78 -38.60 -10.01
C GLU A 271 12.53 -38.77 -9.13
N ILE A 272 12.48 -38.17 -7.94
CA ILE A 272 11.30 -38.35 -7.10
C ILE A 272 10.19 -37.43 -7.53
N ASP A 273 9.34 -37.93 -8.41
CA ASP A 273 8.01 -37.39 -8.66
C ASP A 273 7.16 -37.65 -7.39
N ILE A 274 7.36 -36.81 -6.39
CA ILE A 274 6.54 -36.85 -5.18
C ILE A 274 5.15 -36.43 -5.59
N ASP A 275 4.27 -37.42 -5.70
CA ASP A 275 2.84 -37.21 -5.85
C ASP A 275 2.28 -36.63 -4.53
N VAL A 276 2.60 -35.37 -4.24
CA VAL A 276 1.95 -34.62 -3.18
C VAL A 276 0.54 -34.33 -3.68
N LEU A 277 -0.40 -35.17 -3.26
CA LEU A 277 -1.82 -34.91 -3.49
C LEU A 277 -2.17 -33.58 -2.77
N GLU A 278 -2.58 -32.61 -3.54
CA GLU A 278 -3.16 -31.40 -2.98
C GLU A 278 -4.56 -31.75 -2.47
N GLU A 279 -4.70 -31.67 -1.16
CA GLU A 279 -5.98 -31.95 -0.50
C GLU A 279 -6.86 -30.69 -0.57
N GLU A 280 -8.18 -30.89 -0.67
CA GLU A 280 -9.16 -29.81 -0.53
C GLU A 280 -9.07 -29.24 0.89
N SER A 281 -9.00 -27.92 1.00
CA SER A 281 -8.91 -27.26 2.31
C SER A 281 -10.29 -27.05 2.94
N ILE A 282 -10.32 -26.86 4.26
CA ILE A 282 -11.56 -26.43 4.94
C ILE A 282 -12.04 -25.06 4.44
N LEU A 283 -11.15 -24.20 3.94
CA LEU A 283 -11.52 -22.94 3.31
C LEU A 283 -12.33 -23.17 2.03
N ASP A 284 -11.89 -24.10 1.17
CA ASP A 284 -12.57 -24.42 -0.09
C ASP A 284 -13.99 -24.96 0.18
N LEU A 285 -14.12 -25.90 1.13
CA LEU A 285 -15.42 -26.43 1.54
C LEU A 285 -16.32 -25.34 2.15
N SER A 286 -15.76 -24.52 3.06
CA SER A 286 -16.51 -23.48 3.74
C SER A 286 -16.99 -22.39 2.78
N SER A 287 -16.18 -22.06 1.77
CA SER A 287 -16.55 -21.07 0.74
C SER A 287 -17.76 -21.51 -0.09
N LYS A 288 -17.94 -22.84 -0.27
CA LYS A 288 -19.10 -23.41 -0.95
C LYS A 288 -20.33 -23.52 -0.03
N ALA A 289 -20.09 -23.84 1.25
CA ALA A 289 -21.15 -24.14 2.22
C ALA A 289 -21.70 -22.92 2.94
N PHE A 290 -20.89 -21.92 3.22
CA PHE A 290 -21.25 -20.75 4.06
C PHE A 290 -21.39 -19.47 3.27
N GLN A 291 -22.43 -18.70 3.62
CA GLN A 291 -22.66 -17.36 3.10
C GLN A 291 -23.00 -16.40 4.26
N PRO A 292 -22.61 -15.15 4.21
CA PRO A 292 -21.87 -14.47 3.15
C PRO A 292 -20.36 -14.65 3.24
N THR A 293 -19.69 -14.74 2.08
CA THR A 293 -18.25 -14.61 1.99
C THR A 293 -17.84 -13.15 2.01
N ARG A 294 -16.85 -12.79 2.83
CA ARG A 294 -16.31 -11.43 2.93
C ARG A 294 -14.84 -11.43 2.57
N ARG A 295 -14.41 -10.45 1.77
CA ARG A 295 -13.01 -10.29 1.38
C ARG A 295 -12.43 -9.03 2.02
N LEU A 296 -11.28 -9.20 2.72
CA LEU A 296 -10.47 -8.07 3.18
C LEU A 296 -9.72 -7.50 1.98
N LYS A 297 -9.85 -6.19 1.77
CA LYS A 297 -9.30 -5.52 0.58
C LYS A 297 -8.04 -4.72 0.86
N TRP A 298 -7.83 -4.26 2.08
CA TRP A 298 -6.71 -3.40 2.41
C TRP A 298 -5.44 -4.21 2.66
N HIS A 299 -4.40 -3.90 1.89
CA HIS A 299 -3.06 -4.42 2.14
C HIS A 299 -2.29 -3.43 3.01
N TYR A 300 -1.76 -3.89 4.14
CA TYR A 300 -1.06 -3.05 5.11
C TYR A 300 0.34 -3.55 5.49
N ARG A 301 0.70 -4.79 5.13
CA ARG A 301 1.99 -5.39 5.50
C ARG A 301 3.16 -4.65 4.83
N SER A 302 3.12 -4.50 3.52
CA SER A 302 4.22 -3.91 2.75
C SER A 302 4.25 -2.40 2.88
N ARG A 303 5.41 -1.87 3.25
CA ARG A 303 5.68 -0.42 3.33
C ARG A 303 5.88 0.22 1.97
N ASN A 304 6.18 -0.58 0.95
CA ASN A 304 6.33 -0.14 -0.42
C ASN A 304 5.41 -0.97 -1.32
N GLY A 305 4.68 -0.29 -2.17
CA GLY A 305 3.71 -0.93 -3.04
C GLY A 305 4.30 -1.85 -4.09
N SER A 306 5.57 -1.66 -4.49
CA SER A 306 6.24 -2.56 -5.44
C SER A 306 6.34 -4.00 -4.93
N LEU A 307 6.35 -4.21 -3.62
CA LEU A 307 6.40 -5.55 -3.01
C LEU A 307 5.12 -6.36 -3.21
N ILE A 308 3.97 -5.69 -3.37
CA ILE A 308 2.67 -6.35 -3.53
C ILE A 308 2.06 -6.18 -4.92
N ALA A 309 2.55 -5.23 -5.73
CA ALA A 309 1.97 -4.90 -7.02
C ALA A 309 1.88 -6.10 -7.96
N PHE A 310 2.95 -6.90 -8.04
CA PHE A 310 2.97 -8.13 -8.82
C PHE A 310 1.89 -9.11 -8.35
N SER A 311 1.86 -9.44 -7.07
CA SER A 311 0.88 -10.36 -6.48
C SER A 311 -0.54 -9.85 -6.64
N ASN A 312 -0.78 -8.55 -6.47
CA ASN A 312 -2.09 -7.96 -6.67
C ASN A 312 -2.61 -8.14 -8.10
N LYS A 313 -1.74 -7.92 -9.09
CA LYS A 313 -2.09 -8.08 -10.52
C LYS A 313 -2.32 -9.54 -10.92
N HIS A 314 -1.42 -10.44 -10.50
CA HIS A 314 -1.40 -11.83 -10.99
C HIS A 314 -2.27 -12.79 -10.18
N PHE A 315 -2.51 -12.52 -8.88
CA PHE A 315 -3.19 -13.46 -7.98
C PHE A 315 -4.47 -12.91 -7.36
N TYR A 316 -4.64 -11.57 -7.32
CA TYR A 316 -5.79 -10.91 -6.68
C TYR A 316 -6.60 -10.02 -7.61
N ASP A 317 -6.46 -10.18 -8.95
CA ASP A 317 -7.22 -9.45 -9.97
C ASP A 317 -7.19 -7.93 -9.79
N SER A 318 -6.09 -7.40 -9.27
CA SER A 318 -5.93 -5.97 -8.93
C SER A 318 -6.99 -5.43 -7.96
N GLN A 319 -7.61 -6.29 -7.12
CA GLN A 319 -8.69 -5.89 -6.21
C GLN A 319 -8.20 -5.40 -4.84
N LEU A 320 -6.94 -5.61 -4.51
CA LEU A 320 -6.40 -5.08 -3.26
C LEU A 320 -6.26 -3.56 -3.33
N VAL A 321 -6.57 -2.92 -2.21
CA VAL A 321 -6.30 -1.50 -1.99
C VAL A 321 -4.90 -1.39 -1.40
N VAL A 322 -4.00 -0.78 -2.15
CA VAL A 322 -2.60 -0.62 -1.75
C VAL A 322 -2.30 0.86 -1.61
N PHE A 323 -1.87 1.27 -0.43
CA PHE A 323 -1.50 2.65 -0.15
C PHE A 323 -0.09 2.93 -0.68
N PRO A 324 0.13 4.05 -1.38
CA PRO A 324 1.45 4.39 -1.88
C PRO A 324 2.43 4.72 -0.76
N ALA A 325 3.70 4.40 -0.97
CA ALA A 325 4.78 4.84 -0.10
C ALA A 325 5.14 6.31 -0.36
N CYS A 326 5.68 7.00 0.65
CA CYS A 326 6.18 8.36 0.48
C CYS A 326 7.49 8.44 -0.32
N ARG A 327 8.08 7.29 -0.69
CA ARG A 327 9.27 7.16 -1.53
C ARG A 327 8.91 6.51 -2.87
N ARG A 328 9.52 6.99 -3.95
CA ARG A 328 9.33 6.46 -5.30
C ARG A 328 10.25 5.27 -5.62
N GLU A 329 10.99 4.80 -4.66
CA GLU A 329 11.94 3.71 -4.78
C GLU A 329 11.25 2.38 -5.10
N PHE A 330 11.87 1.59 -5.99
CA PHE A 330 11.47 0.20 -6.23
C PHE A 330 12.15 -0.68 -5.18
N ALA A 331 11.36 -1.32 -4.32
CA ALA A 331 11.85 -1.99 -3.11
C ALA A 331 12.34 -3.43 -3.36
N ILE A 332 12.63 -3.79 -4.60
CA ILE A 332 13.15 -5.11 -4.97
C ILE A 332 14.47 -4.92 -5.71
N THR A 333 15.56 -5.42 -5.13
CA THR A 333 16.90 -5.39 -5.74
C THR A 333 17.21 -6.75 -6.32
N ARG A 334 17.68 -6.80 -7.57
CA ARG A 334 18.11 -8.04 -8.20
C ARG A 334 19.63 -8.17 -8.18
N HIS A 335 20.11 -9.31 -7.72
CA HIS A 335 21.50 -9.75 -7.77
C HIS A 335 21.62 -10.91 -8.75
N LEU A 336 22.26 -10.67 -9.89
CA LEU A 336 22.44 -11.68 -10.93
C LEU A 336 23.77 -12.40 -10.69
N VAL A 337 23.71 -13.71 -10.46
CA VAL A 337 24.88 -14.58 -10.36
C VAL A 337 25.41 -14.89 -11.75
N GLU A 338 26.64 -14.50 -12.04
CA GLU A 338 27.23 -14.61 -13.40
C GLU A 338 27.71 -16.03 -13.72
N GLU A 339 28.20 -16.77 -12.71
CA GLU A 339 28.74 -18.11 -12.86
C GLU A 339 27.94 -19.16 -12.07
N PRO A 340 26.71 -19.49 -12.49
CA PRO A 340 25.89 -20.47 -11.80
C PRO A 340 26.48 -21.88 -11.90
N ARG A 341 26.30 -22.65 -10.83
CA ARG A 341 26.72 -24.07 -10.72
C ARG A 341 25.67 -24.88 -9.97
N TYR A 342 24.52 -25.04 -10.59
CA TYR A 342 23.43 -25.81 -9.99
C TYR A 342 23.71 -27.31 -10.08
N LYS A 343 23.92 -27.98 -8.93
CA LYS A 343 24.14 -29.43 -8.82
C LYS A 343 23.48 -29.98 -7.56
N LYS A 344 22.81 -31.12 -7.66
CA LYS A 344 22.17 -31.81 -6.54
C LYS A 344 21.30 -30.90 -5.63
N GLY A 345 20.50 -30.02 -6.23
CA GLY A 345 19.63 -29.12 -5.47
C GLY A 345 20.30 -27.87 -4.92
N VAL A 346 21.62 -27.70 -5.05
CA VAL A 346 22.38 -26.55 -4.54
C VAL A 346 23.03 -25.75 -5.67
N ASN A 347 23.01 -24.45 -5.54
CA ASN A 347 23.71 -23.48 -6.39
C ASN A 347 24.71 -22.70 -5.51
N GLU A 348 25.91 -23.25 -5.36
CA GLU A 348 26.93 -22.71 -4.45
C GLU A 348 27.27 -21.23 -4.66
N PRO A 349 27.36 -20.68 -5.90
CA PRO A 349 27.56 -19.26 -6.10
C PRO A 349 26.41 -18.41 -5.51
N GLU A 350 25.13 -18.86 -5.67
CA GLU A 350 24.01 -18.17 -5.03
C GLU A 350 24.09 -18.23 -3.49
N VAL A 351 24.56 -19.35 -2.91
CA VAL A 351 24.74 -19.48 -1.46
C VAL A 351 25.71 -18.40 -0.96
N ARG A 352 26.85 -18.19 -1.64
CA ARG A 352 27.84 -17.17 -1.28
C ARG A 352 27.28 -15.76 -1.39
N ASP A 353 26.64 -15.44 -2.52
CA ASP A 353 26.07 -14.12 -2.74
C ASP A 353 24.96 -13.80 -1.71
N VAL A 354 24.13 -14.79 -1.34
CA VAL A 354 23.12 -14.65 -0.28
C VAL A 354 23.78 -14.32 1.05
N CYS A 355 24.84 -15.03 1.44
CA CYS A 355 25.55 -14.79 2.70
C CYS A 355 26.18 -13.39 2.74
N ASP A 356 26.80 -12.95 1.64
CA ASP A 356 27.37 -11.61 1.52
C ASP A 356 26.30 -10.52 1.63
N ILE A 357 25.13 -10.74 1.02
CA ILE A 357 23.99 -9.82 1.11
C ILE A 357 23.44 -9.78 2.54
N VAL A 358 23.32 -10.92 3.22
CA VAL A 358 22.87 -10.98 4.62
C VAL A 358 23.79 -10.13 5.51
N ILE A 359 25.12 -10.32 5.41
CA ILE A 359 26.08 -9.52 6.19
C ILE A 359 25.93 -8.04 5.87
N ARG A 360 25.88 -7.67 4.60
CA ARG A 360 25.69 -6.28 4.16
C ARG A 360 24.40 -5.67 4.69
N GLN A 361 23.28 -6.40 4.66
CA GLN A 361 22.01 -5.92 5.18
C GLN A 361 22.05 -5.69 6.71
N LEU A 362 22.73 -6.55 7.46
CA LEU A 362 22.92 -6.38 8.90
C LEU A 362 23.79 -5.15 9.23
N GLU A 363 24.79 -4.84 8.41
CA GLU A 363 25.66 -3.67 8.57
C GLU A 363 24.93 -2.35 8.21
N LEU A 364 24.19 -2.35 7.11
CA LEU A 364 23.51 -1.14 6.60
C LEU A 364 22.24 -0.81 7.39
N TYR A 365 21.51 -1.83 7.84
CA TYR A 365 20.20 -1.69 8.48
C TYR A 365 20.09 -2.55 9.74
N PRO A 366 20.89 -2.26 10.78
CA PRO A 366 20.97 -3.08 11.99
C PRO A 366 19.64 -3.15 12.77
N GLU A 367 18.72 -2.20 12.52
CA GLU A 367 17.38 -2.19 13.13
C GLU A 367 16.36 -3.08 12.41
N ARG A 368 16.66 -3.53 11.18
CA ARG A 368 15.71 -4.32 10.39
C ARG A 368 15.82 -5.80 10.71
N THR A 369 14.69 -6.44 10.74
CA THR A 369 14.59 -7.90 10.80
C THR A 369 14.84 -8.50 9.42
N LEU A 370 15.54 -9.64 9.39
CA LEU A 370 15.99 -10.27 8.15
C LEU A 370 15.57 -11.75 8.09
N GLY A 371 15.17 -12.21 6.90
CA GLY A 371 14.89 -13.60 6.63
C GLY A 371 15.44 -14.01 5.27
N VAL A 372 15.85 -15.27 5.17
CA VAL A 372 16.34 -15.88 3.93
C VAL A 372 15.38 -16.98 3.52
N VAL A 373 15.00 -16.99 2.23
CA VAL A 373 14.14 -18.03 1.67
C VAL A 373 14.78 -18.60 0.41
N ALA A 374 14.95 -19.92 0.37
CA ALA A 374 15.40 -20.64 -0.81
C ALA A 374 14.23 -21.42 -1.45
N MET A 375 14.33 -21.66 -2.76
CA MET A 375 13.29 -22.38 -3.50
C MET A 375 13.22 -23.87 -3.18
N ASN A 376 14.23 -24.45 -2.49
CA ASN A 376 14.24 -25.84 -2.03
C ASN A 376 14.98 -25.99 -0.70
N GLU A 377 14.86 -27.15 -0.09
CA GLU A 377 15.44 -27.46 1.23
C GLU A 377 16.97 -27.55 1.18
N ALA A 378 17.54 -28.24 0.20
CA ALA A 378 18.98 -28.41 0.09
C ALA A 378 19.74 -27.07 -0.02
N GLN A 379 19.19 -26.09 -0.75
CA GLN A 379 19.75 -24.74 -0.83
C GLN A 379 19.60 -24.00 0.50
N ALA A 380 18.45 -24.13 1.18
CA ALA A 380 18.24 -23.50 2.47
C ALA A 380 19.25 -24.03 3.52
N ASP A 381 19.46 -25.35 3.54
CA ASP A 381 20.42 -25.99 4.45
C ASP A 381 21.85 -25.54 4.16
N ALA A 382 22.26 -25.50 2.88
CA ALA A 382 23.59 -25.01 2.49
C ALA A 382 23.83 -23.54 2.88
N ILE A 383 22.80 -22.68 2.74
CA ILE A 383 22.87 -21.27 3.18
C ILE A 383 22.98 -21.21 4.71
N ALA A 384 22.19 -21.99 5.45
CA ALA A 384 22.22 -22.01 6.90
C ALA A 384 23.60 -22.46 7.42
N GLU A 385 24.16 -23.54 6.88
CA GLU A 385 25.49 -24.04 7.24
C GLU A 385 26.58 -22.97 7.00
N GLN A 386 26.55 -22.31 5.85
CA GLN A 386 27.54 -21.25 5.56
C GLN A 386 27.35 -20.02 6.45
N LEU A 387 26.14 -19.63 6.81
CA LEU A 387 25.89 -18.52 7.75
C LEU A 387 26.34 -18.88 9.17
N ASP A 388 26.16 -20.12 9.62
CA ASP A 388 26.67 -20.61 10.90
C ASP A 388 28.20 -20.54 10.95
N ASP A 389 28.90 -20.95 9.89
CA ASP A 389 30.35 -20.82 9.78
C ASP A 389 30.81 -19.35 9.85
N LEU A 390 30.13 -18.46 9.13
CA LEU A 390 30.43 -17.02 9.12
C LEU A 390 30.14 -16.37 10.48
N ALA A 391 29.21 -16.86 11.26
CA ALA A 391 28.86 -16.35 12.58
C ALA A 391 30.00 -16.47 13.60
N PHE A 392 31.01 -17.34 13.37
CA PHE A 392 32.22 -17.38 14.19
C PHE A 392 33.03 -16.10 14.08
N HIS A 393 32.93 -15.36 12.97
CA HIS A 393 33.68 -14.16 12.67
C HIS A 393 32.86 -12.87 12.67
N HIS A 394 31.53 -12.98 12.83
CA HIS A 394 30.59 -11.85 12.80
C HIS A 394 29.64 -11.86 14.00
N ASP A 395 29.95 -11.04 15.02
CA ASP A 395 29.20 -11.01 16.28
C ASP A 395 27.72 -10.64 16.08
N GLU A 396 27.37 -9.71 15.20
CA GLU A 396 25.98 -9.33 14.93
C GLU A 396 25.20 -10.47 14.26
N LEU A 397 25.81 -11.17 13.31
CA LEU A 397 25.20 -12.35 12.67
C LEU A 397 24.92 -13.43 13.71
N ARG A 398 25.91 -13.74 14.57
CA ARG A 398 25.75 -14.70 15.68
C ARG A 398 24.60 -14.28 16.59
N ARG A 399 24.59 -13.02 17.00
CA ARG A 399 23.50 -12.48 17.84
C ARG A 399 22.13 -12.69 17.21
N ARG A 400 21.99 -12.45 15.91
CA ARG A 400 20.72 -12.60 15.19
C ARG A 400 20.27 -14.04 15.00
N LEU A 401 21.21 -14.97 14.87
CA LEU A 401 20.92 -16.41 14.81
C LEU A 401 20.53 -16.94 16.20
N ASP A 402 21.17 -16.46 17.28
CA ASP A 402 20.94 -16.92 18.65
C ASP A 402 19.69 -16.33 19.31
N LEU A 403 19.03 -15.35 18.70
CA LEU A 403 17.80 -14.76 19.26
C LEU A 403 16.71 -15.81 19.42
N ARG A 404 16.21 -15.93 20.67
CA ARG A 404 15.13 -16.87 21.01
C ARG A 404 13.75 -16.38 20.56
N ASP A 405 13.60 -15.09 20.33
CA ASP A 405 12.36 -14.50 19.80
C ASP A 405 12.30 -14.70 18.29
N ASN A 406 11.42 -15.59 17.87
CA ASN A 406 11.19 -15.90 16.46
C ASN A 406 10.77 -14.69 15.62
N SER A 407 10.26 -13.61 16.23
CA SER A 407 9.85 -12.40 15.49
C SER A 407 11.04 -11.55 15.02
N GLU A 408 12.17 -11.59 15.72
CA GLU A 408 13.36 -10.79 15.44
C GLU A 408 14.56 -11.61 14.94
N SER A 409 14.55 -12.93 15.13
CA SER A 409 15.64 -13.81 14.71
C SER A 409 15.80 -13.85 13.20
N LEU A 410 17.05 -13.96 12.74
CA LEU A 410 17.33 -14.34 11.37
C LEU A 410 16.89 -15.79 11.16
N PHE A 411 16.08 -16.03 10.14
CA PHE A 411 15.75 -17.39 9.74
C PHE A 411 16.25 -17.69 8.34
N VAL A 412 16.57 -18.96 8.10
CA VAL A 412 16.81 -19.53 6.77
C VAL A 412 15.81 -20.66 6.57
N LYS A 413 14.94 -20.55 5.59
CA LYS A 413 13.86 -21.53 5.38
C LYS A 413 13.64 -21.83 3.89
N PRO A 414 13.26 -23.08 3.56
CA PRO A 414 12.72 -23.36 2.24
C PRO A 414 11.33 -22.73 2.06
N LEU A 415 10.94 -22.51 0.82
CA LEU A 415 9.70 -21.85 0.42
C LEU A 415 8.45 -22.45 1.10
N GLU A 416 8.39 -23.76 1.26
CA GLU A 416 7.26 -24.46 1.86
C GLU A 416 7.06 -24.18 3.36
N LYS A 417 8.14 -23.75 4.05
CA LYS A 417 8.13 -23.52 5.51
C LYS A 417 8.02 -22.05 5.90
N VAL A 418 7.93 -21.13 4.92
CA VAL A 418 7.95 -19.67 5.18
C VAL A 418 6.56 -19.07 5.40
N GLN A 419 5.49 -19.82 5.20
CA GLN A 419 4.13 -19.31 5.40
C GLN A 419 3.91 -18.93 6.89
N GLY A 420 3.32 -17.76 7.12
CA GLY A 420 3.14 -17.17 8.46
C GLY A 420 4.31 -16.30 8.93
N ASP A 421 5.51 -16.49 8.38
CA ASP A 421 6.65 -15.62 8.71
C ASP A 421 6.62 -14.31 7.92
N GLU A 422 7.20 -13.27 8.50
CA GLU A 422 7.41 -11.97 7.85
C GLU A 422 8.64 -11.27 8.43
N ARG A 423 9.40 -10.56 7.61
CA ARG A 423 10.55 -9.75 8.04
C ARG A 423 10.58 -8.41 7.30
N ASP A 424 11.34 -7.48 7.81
CA ASP A 424 11.54 -6.19 7.15
C ASP A 424 12.20 -6.36 5.80
N THR A 425 13.26 -7.17 5.72
CA THR A 425 13.91 -7.54 4.48
C THR A 425 13.87 -9.05 4.30
N ILE A 426 13.57 -9.51 3.08
CA ILE A 426 13.65 -10.92 2.68
C ILE A 426 14.68 -11.06 1.57
N VAL A 427 15.68 -11.93 1.80
CA VAL A 427 16.62 -12.37 0.78
C VAL A 427 16.07 -13.65 0.16
N ILE A 428 15.88 -13.67 -1.15
CA ILE A 428 15.35 -14.81 -1.89
C ILE A 428 16.47 -15.40 -2.75
N SER A 429 16.82 -16.67 -2.55
CA SER A 429 17.61 -17.45 -3.50
C SER A 429 16.68 -18.21 -4.44
N THR A 430 16.81 -17.94 -5.74
CA THR A 430 16.02 -18.69 -6.74
C THR A 430 16.53 -20.10 -6.95
N THR A 431 17.73 -20.40 -6.45
CA THR A 431 18.35 -21.73 -6.43
C THR A 431 18.63 -22.30 -7.82
N TYR A 432 17.59 -22.40 -8.67
CA TYR A 432 17.66 -23.03 -9.97
C TYR A 432 18.49 -22.24 -10.97
N GLY A 433 19.29 -22.95 -11.74
CA GLY A 433 20.15 -22.36 -12.76
C GLY A 433 20.76 -23.42 -13.67
N PRO A 434 21.57 -23.04 -14.65
CA PRO A 434 22.36 -24.01 -15.42
C PRO A 434 23.44 -24.65 -14.56
N SER A 435 23.79 -25.90 -14.87
CA SER A 435 24.85 -26.64 -14.16
C SER A 435 26.24 -26.10 -14.44
N GLU A 436 26.41 -25.40 -15.56
CA GLU A 436 27.63 -24.73 -15.98
C GLU A 436 27.31 -23.37 -16.61
N PRO A 437 28.19 -22.38 -16.53
CA PRO A 437 27.98 -21.06 -17.14
C PRO A 437 27.63 -21.20 -18.64
N GLY A 438 26.50 -20.58 -19.05
CA GLY A 438 26.01 -20.66 -20.43
C GLY A 438 25.32 -21.99 -20.81
N GLY A 439 25.20 -22.92 -19.89
CA GLY A 439 24.53 -24.21 -20.10
C GLY A 439 23.01 -24.09 -20.25
N ALA A 440 22.36 -25.20 -20.59
CA ALA A 440 20.91 -25.26 -20.67
C ALA A 440 20.27 -25.12 -19.26
N ILE A 441 19.16 -24.41 -19.18
CA ILE A 441 18.38 -24.29 -17.95
C ILE A 441 17.43 -25.48 -17.86
N PRO A 442 17.53 -26.35 -16.86
CA PRO A 442 16.56 -27.40 -16.66
C PRO A 442 15.21 -26.77 -16.27
N LEU A 443 14.12 -27.12 -16.98
CA LEU A 443 12.78 -26.62 -16.68
C LEU A 443 12.09 -27.38 -15.52
N ARG A 444 12.87 -28.05 -14.69
CA ARG A 444 12.40 -28.75 -13.49
C ARG A 444 12.65 -27.86 -12.27
N PHE A 445 11.61 -27.18 -11.84
CA PHE A 445 11.64 -26.24 -10.71
C PHE A 445 10.85 -26.81 -9.52
N GLY A 446 10.97 -28.11 -9.31
CA GLY A 446 10.31 -28.79 -8.19
C GLY A 446 8.79 -28.50 -8.13
N LEU A 447 8.34 -28.08 -6.97
CA LEU A 447 6.91 -27.82 -6.72
C LEU A 447 6.32 -26.64 -7.51
N LEU A 448 7.14 -25.79 -8.14
CA LEU A 448 6.64 -24.71 -8.99
C LEU A 448 6.04 -25.22 -10.30
N ASN A 449 6.42 -26.43 -10.74
CA ASN A 449 5.86 -27.05 -11.95
C ASN A 449 4.41 -27.54 -11.75
N ARG A 450 3.93 -27.60 -10.51
CA ARG A 450 2.58 -28.08 -10.19
C ARG A 450 1.51 -27.02 -10.44
N ALA A 451 0.26 -27.44 -10.47
CA ALA A 451 -0.90 -26.55 -10.66
C ALA A 451 -0.97 -25.45 -9.61
N SER A 452 -0.59 -25.72 -8.36
CA SER A 452 -0.54 -24.75 -7.25
C SER A 452 0.78 -23.98 -7.13
N GLY A 453 1.73 -24.16 -8.06
CA GLY A 453 3.04 -23.52 -8.00
C GLY A 453 2.98 -21.98 -7.86
N HIS A 454 1.99 -21.35 -8.46
CA HIS A 454 1.74 -19.93 -8.34
C HIS A 454 1.40 -19.48 -6.91
N ARG A 455 0.71 -20.31 -6.13
CA ARG A 455 0.37 -20.00 -4.72
C ARG A 455 1.62 -19.93 -3.84
N ARG A 456 2.62 -20.80 -4.12
CA ARG A 456 3.94 -20.78 -3.46
C ARG A 456 4.67 -19.48 -3.68
N LEU A 457 4.70 -19.03 -4.94
CA LEU A 457 5.31 -17.76 -5.29
C LEU A 457 4.59 -16.57 -4.65
N ASN A 458 3.26 -16.60 -4.60
CA ASN A 458 2.49 -15.56 -3.93
C ASN A 458 2.84 -15.46 -2.44
N VAL A 459 2.98 -16.58 -1.76
CA VAL A 459 3.45 -16.59 -0.36
C VAL A 459 4.83 -15.97 -0.26
N LEU A 460 5.78 -16.37 -1.10
CA LEU A 460 7.15 -15.87 -1.08
C LEU A 460 7.23 -14.35 -1.26
N PHE A 461 6.59 -13.83 -2.31
CA PHE A 461 6.68 -12.43 -2.67
C PHE A 461 5.97 -11.48 -1.69
N THR A 462 5.12 -12.02 -0.81
CA THR A 462 4.37 -11.24 0.17
C THR A 462 4.93 -11.28 1.59
N ARG A 463 6.15 -11.82 1.80
CA ARG A 463 6.75 -11.94 3.15
C ARG A 463 7.50 -10.69 3.61
N ALA A 464 7.95 -9.85 2.68
CA ALA A 464 8.73 -8.66 2.99
C ALA A 464 7.86 -7.47 3.39
N LYS A 465 8.31 -6.72 4.40
CA LYS A 465 7.71 -5.43 4.81
C LYS A 465 8.35 -4.25 4.09
N HIS A 466 9.68 -4.22 3.98
CA HIS A 466 10.44 -3.08 3.46
C HIS A 466 11.15 -3.36 2.15
N ALA A 467 11.83 -4.51 2.01
CA ALA A 467 12.65 -4.81 0.85
C ALA A 467 12.73 -6.30 0.52
N ILE A 468 12.96 -6.60 -0.76
CA ILE A 468 13.33 -7.93 -1.24
C ILE A 468 14.69 -7.82 -1.93
N GLU A 469 15.63 -8.68 -1.55
CA GLU A 469 16.90 -8.91 -2.24
C GLU A 469 16.81 -10.24 -3.00
N LEU A 470 16.63 -10.15 -4.32
CA LEU A 470 16.45 -11.34 -5.16
C LEU A 470 17.78 -11.78 -5.75
N VAL A 471 18.34 -12.88 -5.26
CA VAL A 471 19.54 -13.52 -5.80
C VAL A 471 19.11 -14.57 -6.81
N THR A 472 19.57 -14.46 -8.03
CA THR A 472 19.11 -15.31 -9.13
C THR A 472 20.20 -15.55 -10.16
N SER A 473 20.27 -16.77 -10.67
CA SER A 473 21.11 -17.16 -11.81
C SER A 473 20.36 -17.06 -13.16
N LEU A 474 19.11 -16.58 -13.13
CA LEU A 474 18.21 -16.63 -14.27
C LEU A 474 17.81 -15.23 -14.76
N LYS A 475 17.70 -15.09 -16.08
CA LYS A 475 17.07 -13.95 -16.75
C LYS A 475 15.72 -14.39 -17.33
N SER A 476 14.73 -13.49 -17.30
CA SER A 476 13.37 -13.81 -17.76
C SER A 476 13.33 -14.29 -19.22
N ASN A 477 14.19 -13.76 -20.09
CA ASN A 477 14.28 -14.11 -21.52
C ASN A 477 14.93 -15.48 -21.78
N GLN A 478 15.65 -16.04 -20.79
CA GLN A 478 16.26 -17.37 -20.89
C GLN A 478 15.25 -18.49 -20.60
N LEU A 479 14.17 -18.18 -19.86
CA LEU A 479 13.10 -19.13 -19.54
C LEU A 479 12.15 -19.31 -20.73
N ARG A 480 12.55 -20.15 -21.68
CA ARG A 480 11.72 -20.53 -22.84
C ARG A 480 10.74 -21.62 -22.44
N LEU A 481 9.60 -21.19 -21.91
CA LEU A 481 8.56 -22.09 -21.41
C LEU A 481 7.71 -22.65 -22.56
N PRO A 482 7.36 -23.96 -22.53
CA PRO A 482 6.42 -24.53 -23.49
C PRO A 482 5.00 -23.96 -23.25
N ALA A 483 4.13 -24.10 -24.25
CA ALA A 483 2.73 -23.65 -24.14
C ALA A 483 1.94 -24.39 -23.04
N THR A 484 2.42 -25.55 -22.63
CA THR A 484 1.86 -26.38 -21.56
C THR A 484 2.43 -26.08 -20.18
N ALA A 485 3.28 -25.05 -20.04
CA ALA A 485 3.88 -24.70 -18.77
C ALA A 485 2.82 -24.36 -17.72
N GLY A 486 3.02 -24.86 -16.52
CA GLY A 486 2.14 -24.63 -15.39
C GLY A 486 2.11 -23.13 -14.96
N PRO A 487 1.05 -22.72 -14.26
CA PRO A 487 0.87 -21.33 -13.85
C PRO A 487 2.00 -20.83 -12.93
N GLY A 488 2.64 -21.70 -12.16
CA GLY A 488 3.79 -21.34 -11.32
C GLY A 488 5.00 -20.89 -12.12
N LEU A 489 5.37 -21.61 -13.18
CA LEU A 489 6.51 -21.24 -14.02
C LEU A 489 6.25 -19.95 -14.82
N LEU A 490 5.03 -19.77 -15.31
CA LEU A 490 4.62 -18.55 -15.99
C LEU A 490 4.73 -17.34 -15.05
N ALA A 491 4.18 -17.47 -13.84
CA ALA A 491 4.26 -16.42 -12.82
C ALA A 491 5.72 -16.13 -12.41
N PHE A 492 6.57 -17.16 -12.28
CA PHE A 492 7.98 -16.97 -11.95
C PHE A 492 8.74 -16.20 -13.04
N ARG A 493 8.58 -16.59 -14.32
CA ARG A 493 9.16 -15.86 -15.44
C ARG A 493 8.69 -14.40 -15.49
N ASP A 494 7.40 -14.17 -15.27
CA ASP A 494 6.82 -12.82 -15.31
C ASP A 494 7.26 -12.00 -14.10
N TYR A 495 7.51 -12.62 -12.93
CA TYR A 495 8.14 -11.96 -11.79
C TYR A 495 9.58 -11.55 -12.06
N LEU A 496 10.40 -12.44 -12.66
CA LEU A 496 11.76 -12.06 -13.07
C LEU A 496 11.74 -10.87 -14.02
N ARG A 497 10.81 -10.84 -15.00
CA ARG A 497 10.63 -9.70 -15.90
C ARG A 497 10.22 -8.43 -15.17
N TYR A 498 9.34 -8.55 -14.17
CA TYR A 498 8.92 -7.43 -13.33
C TYR A 498 10.11 -6.83 -12.58
N VAL A 499 10.94 -7.68 -11.98
CA VAL A 499 12.14 -7.23 -11.24
C VAL A 499 13.20 -6.68 -12.20
N GLU A 500 13.41 -7.27 -13.37
CA GLU A 500 14.32 -6.77 -14.42
C GLU A 500 13.93 -5.38 -14.91
N LYS A 501 12.64 -5.10 -15.00
CA LYS A 501 12.13 -3.79 -15.38
C LYS A 501 12.40 -2.73 -14.31
N GLY A 502 12.50 -3.10 -13.03
CA GLY A 502 12.81 -2.21 -11.92
C GLY A 502 11.76 -1.13 -11.68
N SER A 503 10.54 -1.32 -12.16
CA SER A 503 9.45 -0.35 -12.01
C SER A 503 8.10 -1.05 -12.01
N VAL A 504 7.15 -0.48 -11.29
CA VAL A 504 5.74 -0.88 -11.38
C VAL A 504 5.21 -0.43 -12.75
N ASP A 505 4.51 -1.31 -13.49
CA ASP A 505 3.96 -0.97 -14.80
C ASP A 505 3.14 0.31 -14.76
N SER A 506 3.28 1.15 -15.79
CA SER A 506 2.62 2.45 -15.91
C SER A 506 1.08 2.38 -15.88
N GLU A 507 0.50 1.22 -16.21
CA GLU A 507 -0.93 0.98 -16.02
C GLU A 507 -1.35 0.86 -14.56
N SER A 508 -0.40 0.59 -13.65
CA SER A 508 -0.65 0.39 -12.22
C SER A 508 -0.18 1.57 -11.36
N ALA A 509 0.78 2.39 -11.82
CA ALA A 509 1.31 3.54 -11.10
C ALA A 509 1.09 4.79 -11.96
N THR A 510 -0.02 5.47 -11.73
CA THR A 510 -0.36 6.65 -12.53
C THR A 510 -0.01 7.93 -11.80
N VAL A 511 1.08 8.57 -12.23
CA VAL A 511 1.15 10.03 -12.16
C VAL A 511 0.36 10.52 -13.36
N ARG A 512 -0.78 11.13 -13.14
CA ARG A 512 -1.65 11.66 -14.18
C ARG A 512 -1.57 13.19 -14.22
N GLU A 513 -1.92 13.75 -15.35
CA GLU A 513 -2.16 15.19 -15.44
C GLU A 513 -3.36 15.60 -14.55
N PRO A 514 -3.35 16.84 -14.01
CA PRO A 514 -4.48 17.37 -13.26
C PRO A 514 -5.75 17.35 -14.13
N THR A 515 -6.78 16.65 -13.69
CA THR A 515 -8.03 16.49 -14.47
C THR A 515 -9.11 17.47 -14.02
N THR A 516 -9.25 17.70 -12.73
CA THR A 516 -10.27 18.60 -12.21
C THR A 516 -9.81 20.07 -12.21
N PRO A 517 -10.71 21.03 -12.36
CA PRO A 517 -10.36 22.46 -12.23
C PRO A 517 -9.69 22.81 -10.92
N PHE A 518 -10.10 22.14 -9.83
CA PHE A 518 -9.51 22.34 -8.53
C PHE A 518 -8.07 21.80 -8.45
N GLU A 519 -7.80 20.59 -8.97
CA GLU A 519 -6.44 20.06 -9.07
C GLU A 519 -5.53 20.97 -9.90
N LYS A 520 -6.02 21.48 -11.06
CA LYS A 520 -5.28 22.42 -11.91
C LYS A 520 -4.92 23.71 -11.18
N LEU A 521 -5.87 24.25 -10.42
CA LEU A 521 -5.65 25.44 -9.62
C LEU A 521 -4.56 25.23 -8.58
N VAL A 522 -4.70 24.19 -7.74
CA VAL A 522 -3.74 23.91 -6.67
C VAL A 522 -2.36 23.57 -7.24
N PHE A 523 -2.31 22.77 -8.30
CA PHE A 523 -1.08 22.41 -9.01
C PHE A 523 -0.36 23.66 -9.57
N GLY A 524 -1.08 24.56 -10.25
CA GLY A 524 -0.54 25.80 -10.78
C GLY A 524 -0.01 26.73 -9.69
N LEU A 525 -0.75 26.85 -8.57
CA LEU A 525 -0.33 27.67 -7.43
C LEU A 525 0.90 27.08 -6.71
N LEU A 526 1.03 25.76 -6.60
CA LEU A 526 2.23 25.12 -6.08
C LEU A 526 3.44 25.39 -6.98
N SER A 527 3.28 25.20 -8.30
CA SER A 527 4.33 25.45 -9.29
C SER A 527 4.82 26.89 -9.27
N SER A 528 3.92 27.88 -9.20
CA SER A 528 4.27 29.30 -9.11
C SER A 528 4.98 29.67 -7.79
N ASN A 529 4.87 28.83 -6.74
CA ASN A 529 5.59 28.98 -5.48
C ASN A 529 6.86 28.11 -5.38
N GLY A 530 7.30 27.48 -6.49
CA GLY A 530 8.54 26.73 -6.57
C GLY A 530 8.47 25.31 -6.02
N PHE A 531 7.27 24.72 -5.93
CA PHE A 531 7.08 23.32 -5.53
C PHE A 531 6.60 22.48 -6.71
N THR A 532 7.21 21.33 -6.89
CA THR A 532 6.78 20.32 -7.87
C THR A 532 5.81 19.36 -7.21
N ALA A 533 4.71 19.03 -7.87
CA ALA A 533 3.72 18.08 -7.39
C ALA A 533 3.38 17.06 -8.46
N ASP A 534 2.94 15.87 -8.03
CA ASP A 534 2.40 14.81 -8.88
C ASP A 534 0.93 14.61 -8.55
N CYS A 535 0.09 14.43 -9.58
CA CYS A 535 -1.34 14.16 -9.41
C CYS A 535 -1.61 12.65 -9.48
N GLY A 536 -2.54 12.17 -8.65
CA GLY A 536 -3.00 10.79 -8.68
C GLY A 536 -1.92 9.78 -8.31
N VAL A 537 -1.11 10.10 -7.30
CA VAL A 537 -0.03 9.22 -6.85
C VAL A 537 -0.60 8.00 -6.14
N GLY A 538 -0.35 6.84 -6.69
CA GLY A 538 -0.82 5.57 -6.14
C GLY A 538 -0.99 4.52 -7.21
N PHE A 539 -1.52 3.36 -6.81
CA PHE A 539 -1.89 2.27 -7.70
C PHE A 539 -2.93 1.38 -6.99
N SER A 540 -3.58 0.52 -7.75
CA SER A 540 -4.47 -0.50 -7.17
C SER A 540 -5.54 0.06 -6.23
N ASN A 541 -6.43 0.87 -6.77
CA ASN A 541 -7.65 1.36 -6.10
C ASN A 541 -7.46 2.39 -4.96
N TYR A 542 -6.25 2.89 -4.74
CA TYR A 542 -6.04 4.05 -3.87
C TYR A 542 -5.05 5.03 -4.48
N PHE A 543 -5.47 6.30 -4.57
CA PHE A 543 -4.67 7.38 -5.15
C PHE A 543 -4.72 8.59 -4.25
N ILE A 544 -3.57 9.21 -4.01
CA ILE A 544 -3.44 10.52 -3.40
C ILE A 544 -3.74 11.56 -4.48
N ASP A 545 -4.60 12.51 -4.20
CA ASP A 545 -5.02 13.51 -5.21
C ASP A 545 -3.83 14.31 -5.73
N LEU A 546 -2.99 14.84 -4.83
CA LEU A 546 -1.76 15.57 -5.14
C LEU A 546 -0.67 15.21 -4.14
N ALA A 547 0.54 14.92 -4.61
CA ALA A 547 1.71 14.68 -3.77
C ALA A 547 2.82 15.68 -4.10
N VAL A 548 3.25 16.45 -3.12
CA VAL A 548 4.30 17.46 -3.29
C VAL A 548 5.65 16.82 -3.11
N ARG A 549 6.53 16.92 -4.10
CA ARG A 549 7.90 16.39 -4.05
C ARG A 549 8.77 17.17 -3.08
N HIS A 550 9.72 16.50 -2.46
CA HIS A 550 10.73 17.16 -1.66
C HIS A 550 11.72 17.90 -2.59
N PRO A 551 11.94 19.22 -2.44
CA PRO A 551 12.79 19.99 -3.36
C PRO A 551 14.25 19.48 -3.40
N ASP A 552 14.76 18.99 -2.28
CA ASP A 552 16.16 18.57 -2.13
C ASP A 552 16.34 17.05 -2.27
N ALA A 553 15.23 16.29 -2.42
CA ALA A 553 15.22 14.84 -2.63
C ALA A 553 14.02 14.46 -3.52
N PRO A 554 14.15 14.54 -4.86
CA PRO A 554 13.02 14.37 -5.80
C PRO A 554 12.32 13.02 -5.74
N ASP A 555 13.00 12.00 -5.22
CA ASP A 555 12.46 10.65 -5.01
C ASP A 555 11.60 10.51 -3.75
N HIS A 556 11.52 11.58 -2.94
CA HIS A 556 10.69 11.64 -1.74
C HIS A 556 9.55 12.63 -1.93
N TYR A 557 8.41 12.29 -1.35
CA TYR A 557 7.31 13.22 -1.21
C TYR A 557 7.35 13.89 0.16
N LEU A 558 7.13 15.18 0.17
CA LEU A 558 7.10 16.01 1.37
C LEU A 558 5.72 16.01 2.03
N LEU A 559 4.67 15.99 1.21
CA LEU A 559 3.29 16.14 1.67
C LEU A 559 2.31 15.46 0.71
N ALA A 560 1.35 14.74 1.26
CA ALA A 560 0.16 14.27 0.56
C ALA A 560 -0.97 15.28 0.75
N LEU A 561 -1.55 15.76 -0.34
CA LEU A 561 -2.73 16.61 -0.34
C LEU A 561 -3.93 15.76 -0.71
N GLU A 562 -4.91 15.70 0.18
CA GLU A 562 -6.18 15.03 -0.05
C GLU A 562 -7.33 16.04 -0.08
N GLY A 563 -8.07 16.08 -1.19
CA GLY A 563 -9.26 16.89 -1.34
C GLY A 563 -10.51 16.26 -0.72
N ASP A 564 -11.61 17.01 -0.76
CA ASP A 564 -12.95 16.56 -0.38
C ASP A 564 -13.78 16.08 -1.60
N GLY A 565 -13.08 15.67 -2.68
CA GLY A 565 -13.66 15.24 -3.94
C GLY A 565 -14.27 13.84 -3.92
N SER A 566 -14.40 13.23 -5.11
CA SER A 566 -15.02 11.90 -5.30
C SER A 566 -14.31 10.79 -4.52
N ASN A 567 -12.97 10.82 -4.48
CA ASN A 567 -12.19 9.83 -3.75
C ASN A 567 -12.50 9.84 -2.25
N TYR A 568 -12.64 11.03 -1.66
CA TYR A 568 -13.03 11.18 -0.27
C TYR A 568 -14.44 10.66 -0.01
N ASN A 569 -15.39 11.00 -0.88
CA ASN A 569 -16.79 10.63 -0.72
C ASN A 569 -17.09 9.17 -1.09
N SER A 570 -16.20 8.46 -1.77
CA SER A 570 -16.36 7.05 -2.15
C SER A 570 -16.29 6.07 -0.97
N ALA A 571 -15.73 6.48 0.17
CA ALA A 571 -15.62 5.63 1.34
C ALA A 571 -17.00 5.40 1.99
N ARG A 572 -17.37 4.13 2.18
CA ARG A 572 -18.67 3.73 2.73
C ARG A 572 -18.83 4.05 4.22
N ALA A 573 -17.74 4.08 4.97
CA ALA A 573 -17.73 4.34 6.40
C ALA A 573 -16.90 5.58 6.74
N ALA A 574 -17.44 6.42 7.65
CA ALA A 574 -16.72 7.58 8.16
C ALA A 574 -15.40 7.18 8.85
N ARG A 575 -15.38 6.04 9.52
CA ARG A 575 -14.19 5.48 10.16
C ARG A 575 -13.05 5.26 9.16
N ASP A 576 -13.35 4.65 8.02
CA ASP A 576 -12.35 4.41 6.96
C ASP A 576 -11.87 5.72 6.36
N ARG A 577 -12.82 6.63 6.08
CA ARG A 577 -12.57 7.91 5.44
C ARG A 577 -11.77 8.88 6.31
N ASP A 578 -12.18 9.03 7.57
CA ASP A 578 -11.73 10.13 8.42
C ASP A 578 -10.66 9.72 9.44
N LYS A 579 -10.44 8.42 9.63
CA LYS A 579 -9.47 7.91 10.58
C LYS A 579 -8.46 6.95 9.94
N TYR A 580 -8.91 5.81 9.43
CA TYR A 580 -7.99 4.73 9.04
C TYR A 580 -7.14 5.07 7.83
N ARG A 581 -7.69 5.69 6.77
CA ARG A 581 -6.90 6.10 5.61
C ARG A 581 -5.74 7.01 5.99
N GLN A 582 -6.03 8.03 6.78
CA GLN A 582 -5.00 8.95 7.25
C GLN A 582 -3.95 8.23 8.12
N SER A 583 -4.39 7.40 9.08
CA SER A 583 -3.47 6.65 9.95
C SER A 583 -2.56 5.70 9.18
N VAL A 584 -3.06 5.06 8.11
CA VAL A 584 -2.23 4.20 7.24
C VAL A 584 -1.19 5.01 6.48
N LEU A 585 -1.59 6.14 5.88
CA LEU A 585 -0.64 7.02 5.19
C LEU A 585 0.44 7.56 6.14
N GLU A 586 0.06 8.02 7.33
CA GLU A 586 0.99 8.50 8.35
C GLU A 586 1.95 7.39 8.81
N ALA A 587 1.45 6.14 8.97
CA ALA A 587 2.28 4.98 9.29
C ALA A 587 3.25 4.60 8.14
N LEU A 588 2.93 4.95 6.89
CA LEU A 588 3.81 4.81 5.72
C LEU A 588 4.78 6.00 5.54
N GLY A 589 4.77 6.96 6.48
CA GLY A 589 5.68 8.11 6.48
C GLY A 589 5.17 9.35 5.78
N TRP A 590 3.91 9.38 5.34
CA TRP A 590 3.33 10.56 4.74
C TRP A 590 2.98 11.64 5.77
N ASN A 591 3.29 12.88 5.44
CA ASN A 591 2.60 14.02 6.03
C ASN A 591 1.32 14.25 5.23
N VAL A 592 0.17 14.23 5.88
CA VAL A 592 -1.14 14.37 5.21
C VAL A 592 -1.71 15.75 5.50
N TYR A 593 -2.10 16.47 4.44
CA TYR A 593 -2.77 17.75 4.53
C TYR A 593 -4.13 17.67 3.82
N LYS A 594 -5.19 17.90 4.57
CA LYS A 594 -6.54 17.89 4.01
C LYS A 594 -6.89 19.26 3.44
N VAL A 595 -7.29 19.26 2.19
CA VAL A 595 -7.72 20.44 1.46
C VAL A 595 -9.24 20.43 1.35
N TRP A 596 -9.87 21.51 1.79
CA TRP A 596 -11.31 21.67 1.69
C TRP A 596 -11.63 22.64 0.55
N SER A 597 -12.38 22.19 -0.44
CA SER A 597 -12.71 22.98 -1.62
C SER A 597 -13.46 24.27 -1.28
N THR A 598 -14.27 24.26 -0.23
CA THR A 598 -15.01 25.44 0.25
C THR A 598 -14.09 26.58 0.69
N ASP A 599 -13.04 26.29 1.46
CA ASP A 599 -12.10 27.31 1.93
C ASP A 599 -11.25 27.87 0.79
N TRP A 600 -10.83 27.01 -0.14
CA TRP A 600 -10.11 27.42 -1.33
C TRP A 600 -10.96 28.23 -2.30
N PHE A 601 -12.27 27.95 -2.33
CA PHE A 601 -13.20 28.72 -3.11
C PHE A 601 -13.40 30.13 -2.53
N ASP A 602 -13.47 30.23 -1.20
CA ASP A 602 -13.68 31.51 -0.51
C ASP A 602 -12.42 32.38 -0.47
N ASN A 603 -11.25 31.75 -0.22
CA ASN A 603 -9.98 32.49 -0.05
C ASN A 603 -8.76 31.70 -0.55
N PRO A 604 -8.59 31.53 -1.87
CA PRO A 604 -7.48 30.77 -2.45
C PRO A 604 -6.10 31.33 -2.08
N GLU A 605 -5.95 32.68 -1.99
CA GLU A 605 -4.67 33.30 -1.61
C GLU A 605 -4.29 32.99 -0.16
N GLY A 606 -5.26 33.00 0.74
CA GLY A 606 -5.02 32.64 2.14
C GLY A 606 -4.65 31.19 2.32
N GLU A 607 -5.32 30.30 1.59
CA GLU A 607 -5.09 28.85 1.69
C GLU A 607 -3.74 28.46 1.08
N ILE A 608 -3.33 29.03 -0.07
CA ILE A 608 -1.99 28.76 -0.62
C ILE A 608 -0.89 29.27 0.31
N LYS A 609 -1.06 30.43 0.95
CA LYS A 609 -0.08 30.94 1.93
C LYS A 609 0.09 29.98 3.12
N LYS A 610 -1.01 29.41 3.65
CA LYS A 610 -0.99 28.42 4.72
C LYS A 610 -0.28 27.14 4.27
N LEU A 611 -0.61 26.64 3.07
CA LEU A 611 -0.01 25.44 2.49
C LEU A 611 1.49 25.62 2.28
N VAL A 612 1.93 26.71 1.67
CA VAL A 612 3.35 27.03 1.44
C VAL A 612 4.11 27.17 2.77
N ALA A 613 3.51 27.80 3.77
CA ALA A 613 4.12 27.89 5.11
C ALA A 613 4.32 26.49 5.73
N GLN A 614 3.35 25.59 5.59
CA GLN A 614 3.46 24.21 6.04
C GLN A 614 4.56 23.45 5.28
N LEU A 615 4.61 23.57 3.96
CA LEU A 615 5.65 22.95 3.12
C LEU A 615 7.06 23.42 3.51
N LYS A 616 7.24 24.73 3.72
CA LYS A 616 8.52 25.29 4.18
C LYS A 616 8.92 24.80 5.57
N ARG A 617 7.95 24.57 6.46
CA ARG A 617 8.20 23.98 7.78
C ARG A 617 8.63 22.52 7.65
N LEU A 618 7.91 21.72 6.87
CA LEU A 618 8.20 20.30 6.65
C LEU A 618 9.56 20.10 5.99
N ARG A 619 9.91 20.93 4.99
CA ARG A 619 11.24 20.89 4.35
C ARG A 619 12.39 21.01 5.35
N LYS A 620 12.21 21.79 6.43
CA LYS A 620 13.23 21.96 7.47
C LYS A 620 13.25 20.80 8.49
N SER A 621 12.12 20.14 8.69
CA SER A 621 11.97 19.11 9.74
C SER A 621 12.19 17.69 9.24
N VAL A 622 12.02 17.43 7.94
CA VAL A 622 12.28 16.12 7.36
C VAL A 622 13.79 15.90 7.26
N VAL A 623 14.31 15.07 8.14
CA VAL A 623 15.67 14.55 8.01
C VAL A 623 15.64 13.55 6.86
N ILE A 624 16.22 13.92 5.72
CA ILE A 624 16.42 13.00 4.60
C ILE A 624 17.44 11.99 5.11
N PRO A 625 17.11 10.69 5.23
CA PRO A 625 18.13 9.70 5.53
C PRO A 625 19.19 9.80 4.42
N CYS A 626 20.43 10.04 4.80
CA CYS A 626 21.53 10.02 3.86
C CYS A 626 21.51 8.65 3.17
N ASP A 627 21.32 8.66 1.85
CA ASP A 627 21.21 7.43 1.05
C ASP A 627 22.60 6.79 1.01
N ARG A 628 22.87 5.89 1.96
CA ARG A 628 24.10 5.08 1.95
C ARG A 628 24.17 4.13 0.76
N THR A 629 23.11 4.08 -0.04
CA THR A 629 23.01 3.23 -1.23
C THR A 629 23.61 3.85 -2.49
N GLU A 630 23.80 5.17 -2.59
CA GLU A 630 24.46 5.79 -3.76
C GLU A 630 25.94 5.40 -3.87
N ASP A 631 26.63 5.26 -2.75
CA ASP A 631 28.04 4.82 -2.74
C ASP A 631 28.20 3.36 -3.23
N LEU A 632 27.16 2.55 -3.16
CA LEU A 632 27.16 1.14 -3.58
C LEU A 632 26.72 0.94 -5.04
N ARG A 633 25.92 1.86 -5.61
CA ARG A 633 25.55 1.85 -7.04
C ARG A 633 26.70 2.31 -7.93
N ALA A 634 27.69 3.02 -7.38
CA ALA A 634 28.84 3.55 -8.10
C ALA A 634 29.99 2.54 -8.30
N GLY A 635 29.78 1.26 -8.03
CA GLY A 635 30.76 0.20 -8.39
C GLY A 635 32.14 0.31 -7.73
N ASN A 636 32.27 1.01 -6.62
CA ASN A 636 33.50 1.02 -5.85
C ASN A 636 33.60 -0.29 -5.05
N VAL A 637 34.17 -1.29 -5.72
CA VAL A 637 34.70 -2.51 -5.09
C VAL A 637 35.75 -2.06 -4.10
N ILE A 638 35.45 -2.08 -2.83
CA ILE A 638 36.47 -1.98 -1.78
C ILE A 638 37.23 -3.30 -1.83
N SER A 639 38.36 -3.29 -2.52
CA SER A 639 39.31 -4.41 -2.48
C SER A 639 39.68 -4.69 -1.03
N PRO A 640 39.69 -5.94 -0.59
CA PRO A 640 40.17 -6.28 0.74
C PRO A 640 41.64 -5.84 0.86
N ARG A 641 41.97 -5.06 1.89
CA ARG A 641 43.36 -4.70 2.19
C ARG A 641 44.17 -5.98 2.35
N PRO A 642 45.32 -6.11 1.69
CA PRO A 642 46.22 -7.23 1.93
C PRO A 642 46.63 -7.22 3.40
N ARG A 643 46.56 -8.37 4.05
CA ARG A 643 47.10 -8.57 5.38
C ARG A 643 48.62 -8.48 5.27
N ASP A 644 49.23 -7.40 5.72
CA ASP A 644 50.64 -7.38 6.03
C ASP A 644 50.90 -8.30 7.25
N GLY A 645 51.34 -9.51 6.92
CA GLY A 645 51.97 -10.36 7.89
C GLY A 645 53.41 -9.88 8.05
N THR A 646 53.78 -9.62 9.27
CA THR A 646 55.07 -9.80 9.93
C THR A 646 55.29 -8.70 10.96
N SER A 647 55.07 -9.06 12.21
CA SER A 647 55.68 -8.37 13.34
C SER A 647 56.88 -9.24 13.78
N PRO A 648 58.11 -8.68 13.89
CA PRO A 648 59.24 -9.43 14.41
C PRO A 648 59.10 -9.56 15.93
N ARG A 649 59.37 -10.78 16.40
CA ARG A 649 59.64 -11.03 17.81
C ARG A 649 61.04 -10.44 18.12
N ASP A 650 61.13 -9.60 19.11
CA ASP A 650 62.36 -9.29 19.78
C ASP A 650 62.49 -10.02 21.14
N PRO A 651 63.57 -10.58 21.48
CA PRO A 651 63.84 -11.36 22.70
C PRO A 651 64.44 -10.49 23.77
N THR A 652 63.84 -10.45 24.93
CA THR A 652 64.55 -10.50 26.28
C THR A 652 63.45 -10.62 27.38
#